data_1ffb09fb18f8d1db4868ec4f9ac70115
#
_entry.id   1ffb09fb18f8d1db4868ec4f9ac70115
#
_cell.length_a   1.000
_cell.length_b   1.000
_cell.length_c   1.000
_cell.angle_alpha   90.00
_cell.angle_beta   90.00
_cell.angle_gamma   90.00
#
_symmetry.space_group_name_H-M   'P 1'
#
loop_
_entity.id
_entity.type
_entity.pdbx_description
1 polymer ?
#
loop_
_entity_poly.entity_id
_entity_poly.type
_entity_poly.pdbx_seq_one_letter_code
_entity_poly.pdbx_strand_id
1 'polypeptide(L)'
;MSNKDRSSLAGIPLFSIAAAAFAVEIPFFFRGTPSGHDVEFHLYSWLEVLSQWKHGIFYPRWASLAHFGYGEPRFIFYPPASWTLGAALGALFPWTLVPSIYIWLVLVGAGVSMFLLARRWLDRRDAAFAAVLYAVNPYHLVIVYWRSAFAELLAAAILPLLFVLVLRTSDLQADELQAVEPHKNERRRWIVLLSAVLAASWLINAPAAVMTHYSLALLLLLAAWQRRSPQVLWAGVCAVLFGAALAAFYLLPAIYEQRWADIAQSVSAGSRPLDNFLFVHTTDAEHDAFNRVISWIAVAEIVLTAVAAWAARGWRRHNPKLFYSLVVWAGVCGILMVSVSNPLWDILPKLRFMQFPWRWLLCLGTPLTLLIAMGVRNWIARAACYLSFLCVLIFVWHHFQPPWWDTAADLREMQENITTGAGYEGTDEYTPGGADPSSTDKTARHVTVDGPAHASIRVSEWGAEHKVFTADMSAADNLALHLFNYPAWRVNVNGTEVIAGTRGGTGQMLVPVAAGTNRVEIIFVRTWDRAVGAWISVGAIILGLGLMRKSQSRAPIRTILIATSNPGKIRDFAGAASHHGVEIAGIPSFAAYPAVVEDGLTFEANARKKAEAYSRHVPGEIVLADDSGLEVDALHSAPGVHSARYAAPDVYNKEPHEADANTDDESNNARVLRELKGVPAAERKARFVCVLAAARDGKTLCTFRGTAEGIILDAARGKNGFGYDPLFYFPEIEKTFAELTAEEKSKYSHRGAAFRDFLEWYTRANAR
;
A
#
# COMPACT_ATOMS: atom_id res chain seq x y z
N MET A 1 13.19 7.63 27.40
CA MET A 1 12.66 8.80 26.66
C MET A 1 11.19 8.95 27.03
N SER A 2 10.77 10.11 27.51
CA SER A 2 9.40 10.38 27.94
C SER A 2 8.41 10.34 26.77
N ASN A 3 7.12 10.14 27.04
CA ASN A 3 6.07 10.18 25.99
C ASN A 3 6.04 11.53 25.24
N LYS A 4 6.53 12.63 25.84
CA LYS A 4 6.72 13.93 25.20
C LYS A 4 7.81 13.89 24.10
N ASP A 5 8.90 13.14 24.31
CA ASP A 5 9.98 13.00 23.31
C ASP A 5 9.54 12.14 22.11
N ARG A 6 8.61 11.21 22.31
CA ARG A 6 8.05 10.41 21.21
C ARG A 6 7.12 11.21 20.30
N SER A 7 6.35 12.14 20.84
CA SER A 7 5.41 12.97 20.06
C SER A 7 6.13 14.09 19.28
N SER A 8 7.14 14.74 19.87
CA SER A 8 7.92 15.79 19.19
C SER A 8 8.73 15.26 18.00
N LEU A 9 9.25 14.03 18.10
CA LEU A 9 9.97 13.37 17.01
C LEU A 9 9.02 12.82 15.91
N ALA A 10 7.70 12.78 16.16
CA ALA A 10 6.73 12.27 15.18
C ALA A 10 6.58 13.21 13.98
N GLY A 11 6.68 14.51 14.17
CA GLY A 11 6.50 15.52 13.13
C GLY A 11 7.70 15.72 12.19
N ILE A 12 8.93 15.42 12.62
CA ILE A 12 10.15 15.75 11.85
C ILE A 12 10.17 15.14 10.43
N PRO A 13 9.84 13.85 10.19
CA PRO A 13 9.83 13.30 8.84
C PRO A 13 8.80 13.97 7.93
N LEU A 14 7.60 14.22 8.44
CA LEU A 14 6.55 14.89 7.66
C LEU A 14 6.94 16.33 7.35
N PHE A 15 7.51 17.04 8.32
CA PHE A 15 8.01 18.40 8.12
C PHE A 15 9.11 18.45 7.06
N SER A 16 10.09 17.52 7.09
CA SER A 16 11.18 17.52 6.09
C SER A 16 10.68 17.21 4.68
N ILE A 17 9.70 16.31 4.52
CA ILE A 17 9.06 16.03 3.24
C ILE A 17 8.29 17.26 2.75
N ALA A 18 7.49 17.86 3.61
CA ALA A 18 6.69 19.05 3.28
C ALA A 18 7.57 20.26 2.91
N ALA A 19 8.67 20.46 3.62
CA ALA A 19 9.63 21.52 3.33
C ALA A 19 10.37 21.29 2.00
N ALA A 20 10.73 20.04 1.68
CA ALA A 20 11.35 19.72 0.40
C ALA A 20 10.38 19.90 -0.76
N ALA A 21 9.12 19.48 -0.62
CA ALA A 21 8.08 19.74 -1.61
C ALA A 21 7.84 21.24 -1.81
N PHE A 22 7.80 22.01 -0.73
CA PHE A 22 7.67 23.47 -0.80
C PHE A 22 8.87 24.13 -1.49
N ALA A 23 10.09 23.63 -1.28
CA ALA A 23 11.28 24.15 -1.95
C ALA A 23 11.17 24.05 -3.48
N VAL A 24 10.51 23.00 -4.01
CA VAL A 24 10.24 22.87 -5.44
C VAL A 24 9.41 24.04 -5.97
N GLU A 25 8.53 24.62 -5.17
CA GLU A 25 7.55 25.62 -5.59
C GLU A 25 7.97 27.07 -5.30
N ILE A 26 9.14 27.30 -4.72
CA ILE A 26 9.61 28.67 -4.42
C ILE A 26 9.50 29.61 -5.63
N PRO A 27 9.89 29.22 -6.86
CA PRO A 27 9.76 30.10 -8.01
C PRO A 27 8.32 30.49 -8.37
N PHE A 28 7.32 29.67 -8.00
CA PHE A 28 5.92 29.92 -8.34
C PHE A 28 5.39 31.20 -7.70
N PHE A 29 5.89 31.57 -6.54
CA PHE A 29 5.51 32.80 -5.84
C PHE A 29 5.98 34.07 -6.56
N PHE A 30 6.96 33.95 -7.44
CA PHE A 30 7.56 35.10 -8.13
C PHE A 30 7.26 35.12 -9.64
N ARG A 31 6.99 33.95 -10.24
CA ARG A 31 6.85 33.79 -11.69
C ARG A 31 5.48 33.27 -12.12
N GLY A 32 4.72 32.65 -11.23
CA GLY A 32 3.49 31.93 -11.54
C GLY A 32 3.70 30.43 -11.63
N THR A 33 2.76 29.73 -12.24
CA THR A 33 2.82 28.29 -12.47
C THR A 33 3.62 27.96 -13.72
N PRO A 34 4.53 26.96 -13.73
CA PRO A 34 5.20 26.55 -14.96
C PRO A 34 4.20 26.09 -16.01
N SER A 35 4.21 26.72 -17.18
CA SER A 35 3.35 26.41 -18.32
C SER A 35 3.97 25.33 -19.20
N GLY A 36 4.00 24.08 -18.71
CA GLY A 36 4.44 22.92 -19.46
C GLY A 36 3.37 22.40 -20.44
N HIS A 37 3.70 21.34 -21.18
CA HIS A 37 2.87 20.82 -22.28
C HIS A 37 1.42 20.50 -21.89
N ASP A 38 1.17 20.01 -20.67
CA ASP A 38 -0.15 19.52 -20.26
C ASP A 38 -0.89 20.50 -19.31
N VAL A 39 -0.35 21.70 -19.03
CA VAL A 39 -0.89 22.61 -18.01
C VAL A 39 -2.30 23.10 -18.36
N GLU A 40 -2.51 23.60 -19.56
CA GLU A 40 -3.82 24.09 -20.01
C GLU A 40 -4.86 22.99 -20.02
N PHE A 41 -4.49 21.81 -20.51
CA PHE A 41 -5.35 20.63 -20.48
C PHE A 41 -5.86 20.33 -19.07
N HIS A 42 -4.97 20.37 -18.05
CA HIS A 42 -5.34 20.14 -16.67
C HIS A 42 -6.21 21.26 -16.11
N LEU A 43 -5.80 22.50 -16.28
CA LEU A 43 -6.49 23.63 -15.69
C LEU A 43 -7.90 23.83 -16.28
N TYR A 44 -8.06 23.76 -17.59
CA TYR A 44 -9.39 23.82 -18.22
C TYR A 44 -10.26 22.63 -17.79
N SER A 45 -9.71 21.43 -17.69
CA SER A 45 -10.46 20.29 -17.17
C SER A 45 -10.95 20.52 -15.74
N TRP A 46 -10.11 21.08 -14.85
CA TRP A 46 -10.48 21.36 -13.47
C TRP A 46 -11.53 22.47 -13.36
N LEU A 47 -11.35 23.53 -14.11
CA LEU A 47 -12.28 24.67 -14.18
C LEU A 47 -13.64 24.23 -14.69
N GLU A 48 -13.68 23.48 -15.78
CA GLU A 48 -14.94 23.01 -16.38
C GLU A 48 -15.66 22.01 -15.47
N VAL A 49 -14.95 21.09 -14.84
CA VAL A 49 -15.54 20.16 -13.85
C VAL A 49 -16.18 20.93 -12.70
N LEU A 50 -15.49 21.93 -12.15
CA LEU A 50 -16.07 22.76 -11.08
C LEU A 50 -17.30 23.54 -11.56
N SER A 51 -17.28 24.07 -12.80
CA SER A 51 -18.43 24.70 -13.41
C SER A 51 -19.62 23.75 -13.51
N GLN A 52 -19.40 22.53 -13.98
CA GLN A 52 -20.44 21.51 -14.11
C GLN A 52 -20.98 21.05 -12.74
N TRP A 53 -20.14 20.97 -11.71
CA TRP A 53 -20.58 20.68 -10.32
C TRP A 53 -21.56 21.75 -9.79
N LYS A 54 -21.31 23.02 -10.09
CA LYS A 54 -22.23 24.11 -9.72
C LYS A 54 -23.60 23.99 -10.38
N HIS A 55 -23.68 23.30 -11.53
CA HIS A 55 -24.91 22.99 -12.24
C HIS A 55 -25.50 21.60 -11.90
N GLY A 56 -24.98 20.91 -10.87
CA GLY A 56 -25.51 19.63 -10.39
C GLY A 56 -24.95 18.39 -11.12
N ILE A 57 -24.01 18.54 -12.04
CA ILE A 57 -23.36 17.42 -12.75
C ILE A 57 -22.10 17.02 -12.01
N PHE A 58 -22.24 16.13 -11.02
CA PHE A 58 -21.12 15.73 -10.11
C PHE A 58 -20.09 14.81 -10.75
N TYR A 59 -20.44 14.11 -11.81
CA TYR A 59 -19.51 13.29 -12.58
C TYR A 59 -19.66 13.59 -14.07
N PRO A 60 -19.01 14.66 -14.56
CA PRO A 60 -19.03 15.05 -15.97
C PRO A 60 -18.58 13.92 -16.90
N ARG A 61 -19.15 13.88 -18.09
CA ARG A 61 -18.77 12.96 -19.17
C ARG A 61 -18.34 13.68 -20.41
N TRP A 62 -18.92 14.86 -20.62
CA TRP A 62 -18.73 15.71 -21.79
C TRP A 62 -18.05 17.00 -21.37
N ALA A 63 -16.89 17.32 -21.98
CA ALA A 63 -16.24 18.64 -21.87
C ALA A 63 -16.92 19.57 -22.86
N SER A 64 -17.94 20.30 -22.40
CA SER A 64 -18.85 21.03 -23.22
C SER A 64 -18.24 22.28 -23.87
N LEU A 65 -17.19 22.83 -23.28
CA LEU A 65 -16.50 24.03 -23.71
C LEU A 65 -15.23 23.76 -24.50
N ALA A 66 -14.80 22.48 -24.60
CA ALA A 66 -13.72 22.08 -25.46
C ALA A 66 -14.05 22.36 -26.94
N HIS A 67 -13.02 22.57 -27.76
CA HIS A 67 -13.16 22.97 -29.18
C HIS A 67 -14.08 24.19 -29.35
N PHE A 68 -13.91 25.17 -28.43
CA PHE A 68 -14.68 26.43 -28.45
C PHE A 68 -16.19 26.23 -28.38
N GLY A 69 -16.66 25.21 -27.66
CA GLY A 69 -18.08 24.90 -27.42
C GLY A 69 -18.67 23.76 -28.24
N TYR A 70 -17.92 23.14 -29.16
CA TYR A 70 -18.37 21.92 -29.85
C TYR A 70 -18.34 20.72 -28.94
N GLY A 71 -17.46 20.73 -27.94
CA GLY A 71 -17.33 19.74 -26.90
C GLY A 71 -16.68 18.41 -27.32
N GLU A 72 -16.25 17.65 -26.33
CA GLU A 72 -15.62 16.34 -26.53
C GLU A 72 -15.91 15.39 -25.35
N PRO A 73 -15.83 14.05 -25.53
CA PRO A 73 -16.04 13.05 -24.46
C PRO A 73 -14.82 12.88 -23.52
N ARG A 74 -14.08 13.96 -23.22
CA ARG A 74 -12.84 13.97 -22.43
C ARG A 74 -12.97 13.20 -21.12
N PHE A 75 -14.00 13.47 -20.34
CA PHE A 75 -14.18 12.89 -19.01
C PHE A 75 -14.65 11.43 -19.01
N ILE A 76 -14.85 10.84 -20.19
CA ILE A 76 -15.07 9.39 -20.36
C ILE A 76 -13.71 8.68 -20.43
N PHE A 77 -12.74 9.28 -21.13
CA PHE A 77 -11.45 8.65 -21.42
C PHE A 77 -10.35 9.09 -20.48
N TYR A 78 -10.38 10.33 -20.02
CA TYR A 78 -9.35 10.84 -19.10
C TYR A 78 -9.66 10.47 -17.64
N PRO A 79 -8.70 9.85 -16.91
CA PRO A 79 -8.91 9.34 -15.54
C PRO A 79 -9.39 10.41 -14.56
N PRO A 80 -10.38 10.07 -13.68
CA PRO A 80 -11.10 11.08 -12.90
C PRO A 80 -10.36 11.69 -11.70
N ALA A 81 -9.33 11.05 -11.16
CA ALA A 81 -8.75 11.48 -9.89
C ALA A 81 -8.08 12.86 -9.96
N SER A 82 -7.35 13.15 -11.06
CA SER A 82 -6.66 14.43 -11.21
C SER A 82 -7.63 15.59 -11.32
N TRP A 83 -8.64 15.49 -12.21
CA TRP A 83 -9.59 16.59 -12.41
C TRP A 83 -10.55 16.72 -11.23
N THR A 84 -10.91 15.64 -10.55
CA THR A 84 -11.70 15.70 -9.30
C THR A 84 -10.94 16.44 -8.19
N LEU A 85 -9.65 16.10 -7.99
CA LEU A 85 -8.83 16.76 -6.99
C LEU A 85 -8.61 18.24 -7.31
N GLY A 86 -8.27 18.56 -8.56
CA GLY A 86 -8.08 19.94 -9.00
C GLY A 86 -9.35 20.79 -8.85
N ALA A 87 -10.51 20.28 -9.27
CA ALA A 87 -11.79 20.96 -9.11
C ALA A 87 -12.17 21.13 -7.64
N ALA A 88 -11.93 20.12 -6.78
CA ALA A 88 -12.19 20.22 -5.35
C ALA A 88 -11.30 21.27 -4.67
N LEU A 89 -10.04 21.37 -5.06
CA LEU A 89 -9.16 22.45 -4.59
C LEU A 89 -9.64 23.81 -5.09
N GLY A 90 -10.08 23.93 -6.35
CA GLY A 90 -10.65 25.16 -6.92
C GLY A 90 -11.97 25.58 -6.26
N ALA A 91 -12.72 24.65 -5.64
CA ALA A 91 -13.88 24.97 -4.83
C ALA A 91 -13.50 25.56 -3.46
N LEU A 92 -12.29 25.32 -2.96
CA LEU A 92 -11.84 25.70 -1.61
C LEU A 92 -10.85 26.86 -1.61
N PHE A 93 -10.07 27.04 -2.68
CA PHE A 93 -8.97 27.99 -2.75
C PHE A 93 -9.05 28.86 -4.02
N PRO A 94 -8.46 30.07 -4.00
CA PRO A 94 -8.30 30.88 -5.21
C PRO A 94 -7.50 30.13 -6.29
N TRP A 95 -7.90 30.26 -7.55
CA TRP A 95 -7.28 29.54 -8.68
C TRP A 95 -5.79 29.84 -8.83
N THR A 96 -5.33 31.01 -8.44
CA THR A 96 -3.91 31.37 -8.41
C THR A 96 -3.06 30.50 -7.49
N LEU A 97 -3.68 29.79 -6.52
CA LEU A 97 -3.00 28.89 -5.60
C LEU A 97 -3.27 27.41 -5.89
N VAL A 98 -4.31 27.09 -6.69
CA VAL A 98 -4.74 25.69 -6.88
C VAL A 98 -3.62 24.81 -7.48
N PRO A 99 -2.90 25.24 -8.54
CA PRO A 99 -1.82 24.40 -9.07
C PRO A 99 -0.71 24.13 -8.05
N SER A 100 -0.28 25.14 -7.30
CA SER A 100 0.72 25.00 -6.25
C SER A 100 0.26 24.05 -5.15
N ILE A 101 -0.96 24.26 -4.61
CA ILE A 101 -1.49 23.38 -3.56
C ILE A 101 -1.60 21.93 -4.07
N TYR A 102 -2.01 21.73 -5.33
CA TYR A 102 -2.09 20.41 -5.94
C TYR A 102 -0.71 19.74 -5.99
N ILE A 103 0.30 20.41 -6.57
CA ILE A 103 1.66 19.90 -6.70
C ILE A 103 2.25 19.59 -5.34
N TRP A 104 2.12 20.51 -4.38
CA TRP A 104 2.63 20.32 -3.01
C TRP A 104 2.01 19.10 -2.33
N LEU A 105 0.69 18.97 -2.36
CA LEU A 105 -0.02 17.82 -1.77
C LEU A 105 0.44 16.49 -2.39
N VAL A 106 0.62 16.47 -3.70
CA VAL A 106 1.02 15.26 -4.42
C VAL A 106 2.46 14.87 -4.11
N LEU A 107 3.40 15.84 -4.09
CA LEU A 107 4.79 15.57 -3.71
C LEU A 107 4.91 15.11 -2.24
N VAL A 108 4.15 15.72 -1.33
CA VAL A 108 4.08 15.27 0.07
C VAL A 108 3.51 13.86 0.15
N GLY A 109 2.43 13.58 -0.58
CA GLY A 109 1.83 12.24 -0.66
C GLY A 109 2.81 11.18 -1.17
N ALA A 110 3.57 11.50 -2.22
CA ALA A 110 4.62 10.63 -2.76
C ALA A 110 5.72 10.36 -1.71
N GLY A 111 6.22 11.42 -1.04
CA GLY A 111 7.19 11.27 0.03
C GLY A 111 6.67 10.45 1.22
N VAL A 112 5.43 10.66 1.65
CA VAL A 112 4.81 9.89 2.73
C VAL A 112 4.69 8.40 2.35
N SER A 113 4.27 8.09 1.12
CA SER A 113 4.18 6.70 0.65
C SER A 113 5.54 6.01 0.66
N MET A 114 6.59 6.73 0.23
CA MET A 114 7.97 6.23 0.27
C MET A 114 8.48 6.07 1.71
N PHE A 115 8.13 6.98 2.61
CA PHE A 115 8.45 6.84 4.03
C PHE A 115 7.85 5.57 4.63
N LEU A 116 6.58 5.28 4.33
CA LEU A 116 5.90 4.07 4.79
C LEU A 116 6.57 2.79 4.26
N LEU A 117 7.02 2.82 3.01
CA LEU A 117 7.79 1.73 2.42
C LEU A 117 9.13 1.55 3.13
N ALA A 118 9.93 2.60 3.20
CA ALA A 118 11.30 2.57 3.72
C ALA A 118 11.35 2.17 5.20
N ARG A 119 10.34 2.57 6.00
CA ARG A 119 10.21 2.23 7.43
C ARG A 119 10.12 0.74 7.72
N ARG A 120 9.90 -0.10 6.74
CA ARG A 120 9.91 -1.56 6.94
C ARG A 120 11.30 -2.13 7.22
N TRP A 121 12.37 -1.44 6.78
CA TRP A 121 13.75 -1.94 6.89
C TRP A 121 14.73 -0.89 7.40
N LEU A 122 14.39 0.36 7.28
CA LEU A 122 15.25 1.48 7.66
C LEU A 122 14.75 2.14 8.95
N ASP A 123 15.66 2.72 9.69
CA ASP A 123 15.31 3.56 10.82
C ASP A 123 14.53 4.81 10.35
N ARG A 124 14.07 5.62 11.29
CA ARG A 124 13.22 6.77 11.00
C ARG A 124 13.94 7.85 10.19
N ARG A 125 15.23 8.08 10.47
CA ARG A 125 16.05 9.09 9.79
C ARG A 125 16.36 8.66 8.37
N ASP A 126 16.72 7.41 8.17
CA ASP A 126 17.03 6.84 6.86
C ASP A 126 15.78 6.76 5.97
N ALA A 127 14.64 6.44 6.56
CA ALA A 127 13.37 6.44 5.86
C ALA A 127 12.91 7.86 5.47
N ALA A 128 13.15 8.86 6.33
CA ALA A 128 12.88 10.25 5.99
C ALA A 128 13.80 10.75 4.86
N PHE A 129 15.06 10.34 4.86
CA PHE A 129 16.00 10.63 3.78
C PHE A 129 15.51 10.05 2.44
N ALA A 130 15.12 8.77 2.40
CA ALA A 130 14.53 8.16 1.20
C ALA A 130 13.28 8.90 0.73
N ALA A 131 12.40 9.29 1.66
CA ALA A 131 11.16 9.97 1.38
C ALA A 131 11.35 11.36 0.77
N VAL A 132 12.29 12.13 1.30
CA VAL A 132 12.65 13.45 0.75
C VAL A 132 13.21 13.29 -0.66
N LEU A 133 14.20 12.40 -0.86
CA LEU A 133 14.77 12.17 -2.19
C LEU A 133 13.73 11.69 -3.21
N TYR A 134 12.76 10.89 -2.78
CA TYR A 134 11.69 10.42 -3.67
C TYR A 134 10.73 11.54 -4.04
N ALA A 135 10.26 12.33 -3.06
CA ALA A 135 9.33 13.42 -3.30
C ALA A 135 9.84 14.38 -4.39
N VAL A 136 11.14 14.63 -4.42
CA VAL A 136 11.77 15.64 -5.25
C VAL A 136 12.82 15.07 -6.20
N ASN A 137 12.62 13.81 -6.66
CA ASN A 137 13.52 13.20 -7.62
C ASN A 137 13.53 13.96 -8.97
N PRO A 138 14.59 13.82 -9.78
CA PRO A 138 14.75 14.59 -11.02
C PRO A 138 13.57 14.44 -11.98
N TYR A 139 12.98 13.23 -12.09
CA TYR A 139 11.85 13.03 -12.97
C TYR A 139 10.57 13.74 -12.49
N HIS A 140 10.33 13.81 -11.17
CA HIS A 140 9.23 14.62 -10.64
C HIS A 140 9.40 16.10 -10.97
N LEU A 141 10.65 16.61 -10.96
CA LEU A 141 10.94 17.99 -11.39
C LEU A 141 10.66 18.20 -12.88
N VAL A 142 10.99 17.21 -13.73
CA VAL A 142 10.62 17.26 -15.16
C VAL A 142 9.10 17.31 -15.34
N ILE A 143 8.36 16.49 -14.58
CA ILE A 143 6.89 16.52 -14.61
C ILE A 143 6.36 17.89 -14.18
N VAL A 144 6.89 18.48 -13.13
CA VAL A 144 6.41 19.78 -12.59
C VAL A 144 6.75 20.93 -13.53
N TYR A 145 8.01 21.02 -13.99
CA TYR A 145 8.51 22.22 -14.65
C TYR A 145 8.42 22.19 -16.18
N TRP A 146 8.46 21.01 -16.78
CA TRP A 146 8.50 20.90 -18.24
C TRP A 146 7.20 20.35 -18.82
N ARG A 147 6.67 19.31 -18.16
CA ARG A 147 5.49 18.62 -18.70
C ARG A 147 4.17 19.13 -18.14
N SER A 148 4.17 19.61 -16.91
CA SER A 148 2.95 19.91 -16.12
C SER A 148 1.93 18.77 -16.13
N ALA A 149 2.42 17.51 -16.18
CA ALA A 149 1.60 16.30 -16.27
C ALA A 149 1.10 15.88 -14.87
N PHE A 150 0.20 16.65 -14.31
CA PHE A 150 -0.23 16.56 -12.91
C PHE A 150 -0.87 15.23 -12.54
N ALA A 151 -1.57 14.56 -13.46
CA ALA A 151 -2.09 13.21 -13.23
C ALA A 151 -0.96 12.17 -13.12
N GLU A 152 0.10 12.29 -13.92
CA GLU A 152 1.27 11.42 -13.82
C GLU A 152 2.03 11.64 -12.51
N LEU A 153 2.15 12.90 -12.06
CA LEU A 153 2.75 13.23 -10.77
C LEU A 153 1.94 12.59 -9.61
N LEU A 154 0.61 12.65 -9.67
CA LEU A 154 -0.26 12.02 -8.66
C LEU A 154 -0.03 10.51 -8.57
N ALA A 155 0.28 9.84 -9.67
CA ALA A 155 0.60 8.41 -9.70
C ALA A 155 1.89 8.06 -8.96
N ALA A 156 2.82 9.00 -8.76
CA ALA A 156 4.04 8.78 -7.98
C ALA A 156 3.75 8.30 -6.55
N ALA A 157 2.65 8.76 -5.94
CA ALA A 157 2.27 8.34 -4.60
C ALA A 157 1.88 6.85 -4.49
N ILE A 158 1.52 6.22 -5.60
CA ILE A 158 1.02 4.83 -5.63
C ILE A 158 2.14 3.79 -5.66
N LEU A 159 3.23 4.06 -6.38
CA LEU A 159 4.28 3.06 -6.63
C LEU A 159 4.96 2.52 -5.36
N PRO A 160 5.34 3.33 -4.36
CA PRO A 160 5.84 2.79 -3.11
C PRO A 160 4.79 1.96 -2.34
N LEU A 161 3.50 2.37 -2.38
CA LEU A 161 2.41 1.62 -1.75
C LEU A 161 2.19 0.27 -2.44
N LEU A 162 2.26 0.22 -3.78
CA LEU A 162 2.21 -1.02 -4.52
C LEU A 162 3.24 -2.02 -4.00
N PHE A 163 4.49 -1.58 -3.87
CA PHE A 163 5.59 -2.43 -3.41
C PHE A 163 5.38 -2.90 -1.97
N VAL A 164 4.92 -2.02 -1.06
CA VAL A 164 4.53 -2.40 0.32
C VAL A 164 3.52 -3.55 0.29
N LEU A 165 2.47 -3.42 -0.52
CA LEU A 165 1.36 -4.37 -0.53
C LEU A 165 1.76 -5.71 -1.17
N VAL A 166 2.58 -5.69 -2.24
CA VAL A 166 3.14 -6.91 -2.82
C VAL A 166 3.98 -7.67 -1.80
N LEU A 167 4.84 -6.97 -1.06
CA LEU A 167 5.66 -7.59 -0.01
C LEU A 167 4.79 -8.16 1.12
N ARG A 168 3.77 -7.42 1.58
CA ARG A 168 2.85 -7.91 2.63
C ARG A 168 2.08 -9.15 2.17
N THR A 169 1.51 -9.12 0.97
CA THR A 169 0.78 -10.26 0.40
C THR A 169 1.70 -11.48 0.29
N SER A 170 2.97 -11.26 -0.05
CA SER A 170 3.94 -12.34 -0.15
C SER A 170 4.44 -12.85 1.20
N ASP A 171 4.62 -12.01 2.22
CA ASP A 171 5.09 -12.41 3.56
C ASP A 171 4.04 -13.28 4.27
N LEU A 172 2.76 -12.93 4.18
CA LEU A 172 1.67 -13.71 4.79
C LEU A 172 1.54 -15.13 4.24
N GLN A 173 1.92 -15.36 2.97
CA GLN A 173 1.90 -16.71 2.40
C GLN A 173 3.03 -17.62 2.91
N ALA A 174 4.14 -17.05 3.37
CA ALA A 174 5.23 -17.84 3.97
C ALA A 174 4.86 -18.36 5.37
N ASP A 175 4.07 -17.59 6.11
CA ASP A 175 3.63 -17.93 7.46
C ASP A 175 2.49 -18.97 7.46
N GLU A 176 1.66 -19.00 6.39
CA GLU A 176 0.55 -19.98 6.24
C GLU A 176 1.03 -21.46 6.15
N LEU A 177 2.27 -21.70 5.73
CA LEU A 177 2.84 -23.06 5.70
C LEU A 177 3.23 -23.59 7.09
N GLN A 178 3.19 -22.72 8.11
CA GLN A 178 3.59 -23.05 9.48
C GLN A 178 2.50 -22.79 10.56
N ALA A 179 1.33 -22.19 10.22
CA ALA A 179 0.32 -21.80 11.21
C ALA A 179 -1.11 -22.13 10.78
N VAL A 180 -1.87 -22.70 11.73
CA VAL A 180 -3.29 -23.03 11.60
C VAL A 180 -4.16 -21.77 11.69
N GLU A 181 -4.95 -21.50 10.61
CA GLU A 181 -6.17 -20.67 10.52
C GLU A 181 -6.22 -19.13 10.81
N PRO A 182 -5.39 -18.42 11.57
CA PRO A 182 -5.63 -16.98 11.81
C PRO A 182 -5.33 -16.06 10.62
N HIS A 183 -4.55 -16.48 9.64
CA HIS A 183 -4.01 -15.61 8.56
C HIS A 183 -4.92 -15.44 7.33
N LYS A 184 -5.95 -16.25 7.12
CA LYS A 184 -6.86 -16.14 5.94
C LYS A 184 -7.56 -14.78 5.85
N ASN A 185 -8.00 -14.22 6.98
CA ASN A 185 -8.70 -12.93 7.00
C ASN A 185 -7.73 -11.75 6.77
N GLU A 186 -6.51 -11.86 7.23
CA GLU A 186 -5.47 -10.85 7.02
C GLU A 186 -5.05 -10.81 5.56
N ARG A 187 -4.84 -11.97 4.94
CA ARG A 187 -4.55 -12.09 3.51
C ARG A 187 -5.63 -11.44 2.63
N ARG A 188 -6.93 -11.71 2.92
CA ARG A 188 -8.04 -11.08 2.19
C ARG A 188 -7.98 -9.56 2.24
N ARG A 189 -7.68 -8.98 3.39
CA ARG A 189 -7.52 -7.52 3.56
C ARG A 189 -6.41 -6.96 2.70
N TRP A 190 -5.25 -7.63 2.67
CA TRP A 190 -4.13 -7.16 1.86
C TRP A 190 -4.42 -7.27 0.36
N ILE A 191 -5.16 -8.30 -0.08
CA ILE A 191 -5.63 -8.39 -1.46
C ILE A 191 -6.59 -7.23 -1.77
N VAL A 192 -7.55 -6.92 -0.91
CA VAL A 192 -8.48 -5.78 -1.11
C VAL A 192 -7.72 -4.45 -1.16
N LEU A 193 -6.75 -4.23 -0.28
CA LEU A 193 -5.92 -3.02 -0.32
C LEU A 193 -5.07 -2.93 -1.59
N LEU A 194 -4.48 -4.04 -2.03
CA LEU A 194 -3.74 -4.09 -3.29
C LEU A 194 -4.67 -3.78 -4.47
N SER A 195 -5.88 -4.35 -4.47
CA SER A 195 -6.90 -4.06 -5.50
C SER A 195 -7.30 -2.59 -5.52
N ALA A 196 -7.43 -1.96 -4.35
CA ALA A 196 -7.74 -0.53 -4.24
C ALA A 196 -6.61 0.34 -4.82
N VAL A 197 -5.34 -0.01 -4.60
CA VAL A 197 -4.19 0.67 -5.20
C VAL A 197 -4.16 0.48 -6.71
N LEU A 198 -4.47 -0.72 -7.21
CA LEU A 198 -4.56 -0.98 -8.65
C LEU A 198 -5.72 -0.23 -9.30
N ALA A 199 -6.89 -0.19 -8.65
CA ALA A 199 -8.01 0.63 -9.11
C ALA A 199 -7.65 2.11 -9.14
N ALA A 200 -7.02 2.62 -8.07
CA ALA A 200 -6.57 4.00 -7.99
C ALA A 200 -5.59 4.34 -9.12
N SER A 201 -4.68 3.45 -9.52
CA SER A 201 -3.76 3.69 -10.63
C SER A 201 -4.51 3.98 -11.94
N TRP A 202 -5.55 3.22 -12.26
CA TRP A 202 -6.42 3.46 -13.43
C TRP A 202 -7.20 4.77 -13.32
N LEU A 203 -7.66 5.11 -12.14
CA LEU A 203 -8.43 6.35 -11.91
C LEU A 203 -7.57 7.62 -11.90
N ILE A 204 -6.25 7.47 -11.77
CA ILE A 204 -5.30 8.59 -11.72
C ILE A 204 -4.71 8.90 -13.11
N ASN A 205 -4.07 7.89 -13.74
CA ASN A 205 -3.37 8.07 -15.00
C ASN A 205 -3.22 6.74 -15.73
N ALA A 206 -3.74 6.61 -16.93
CA ALA A 206 -3.74 5.36 -17.70
C ALA A 206 -2.32 4.84 -18.03
N PRO A 207 -1.36 5.64 -18.53
CA PRO A 207 0.03 5.22 -18.68
C PRO A 207 0.66 4.70 -17.38
N ALA A 208 0.48 5.43 -16.27
CA ALA A 208 1.00 5.01 -14.97
C ALA A 208 0.34 3.72 -14.47
N ALA A 209 -0.95 3.49 -14.79
CA ALA A 209 -1.61 2.23 -14.48
C ALA A 209 -0.97 1.05 -15.24
N VAL A 210 -0.66 1.21 -16.52
CA VAL A 210 0.07 0.20 -17.30
C VAL A 210 1.41 -0.12 -16.65
N MET A 211 2.23 0.89 -16.33
CA MET A 211 3.51 0.71 -15.63
C MET A 211 3.34 0.01 -14.27
N THR A 212 2.31 0.38 -13.51
CA THR A 212 1.98 -0.21 -12.20
C THR A 212 1.67 -1.70 -12.33
N HIS A 213 0.90 -2.12 -13.35
CA HIS A 213 0.54 -3.51 -13.58
C HIS A 213 1.72 -4.35 -14.07
N TYR A 214 2.59 -3.81 -14.94
CA TYR A 214 3.82 -4.49 -15.33
C TYR A 214 4.83 -4.59 -14.18
N SER A 215 4.96 -3.54 -13.36
CA SER A 215 5.75 -3.60 -12.12
C SER A 215 5.20 -4.63 -11.14
N LEU A 216 3.88 -4.70 -10.97
CA LEU A 216 3.22 -5.73 -10.18
C LEU A 216 3.55 -7.14 -10.69
N ALA A 217 3.38 -7.39 -11.99
CA ALA A 217 3.66 -8.69 -12.60
C ALA A 217 5.10 -9.11 -12.37
N LEU A 218 6.06 -8.22 -12.61
CA LEU A 218 7.48 -8.47 -12.36
C LEU A 218 7.75 -8.82 -10.89
N LEU A 219 7.25 -8.01 -9.96
CA LEU A 219 7.47 -8.19 -8.53
C LEU A 219 6.83 -9.49 -8.01
N LEU A 220 5.65 -9.86 -8.51
CA LEU A 220 4.99 -11.12 -8.18
C LEU A 220 5.73 -12.32 -8.75
N LEU A 221 6.25 -12.24 -9.98
CA LEU A 221 7.08 -13.29 -10.57
C LEU A 221 8.36 -13.49 -9.78
N LEU A 222 9.03 -12.41 -9.39
CA LEU A 222 10.21 -12.46 -8.52
C LEU A 222 9.88 -13.07 -7.15
N ALA A 223 8.76 -12.67 -6.55
CA ALA A 223 8.32 -13.22 -5.27
C ALA A 223 7.98 -14.72 -5.39
N ALA A 224 7.30 -15.13 -6.44
CA ALA A 224 6.99 -16.55 -6.70
C ALA A 224 8.25 -17.39 -6.92
N TRP A 225 9.20 -16.87 -7.69
CA TRP A 225 10.50 -17.53 -7.91
C TRP A 225 11.32 -17.65 -6.62
N GLN A 226 11.45 -16.55 -5.86
CA GLN A 226 12.19 -16.53 -4.58
C GLN A 226 11.59 -17.44 -3.52
N ARG A 227 10.28 -17.69 -3.58
CA ARG A 227 9.54 -18.52 -2.60
C ARG A 227 9.27 -19.93 -3.11
N ARG A 228 9.55 -20.21 -4.37
CA ARG A 228 9.21 -21.48 -5.06
C ARG A 228 7.71 -21.83 -4.91
N SER A 229 6.83 -20.84 -4.92
CA SER A 229 5.39 -21.01 -4.76
C SER A 229 4.61 -20.14 -5.74
N PRO A 230 3.74 -20.72 -6.60
CA PRO A 230 2.93 -19.97 -7.54
C PRO A 230 1.70 -19.30 -6.91
N GLN A 231 1.40 -19.58 -5.65
CA GLN A 231 0.19 -19.06 -4.97
C GLN A 231 0.16 -17.53 -4.87
N VAL A 232 1.34 -16.88 -4.86
CA VAL A 232 1.48 -15.41 -4.87
C VAL A 232 0.89 -14.83 -6.16
N LEU A 233 1.06 -15.53 -7.29
CA LEU A 233 0.52 -15.11 -8.59
C LEU A 233 -1.01 -15.08 -8.58
N TRP A 234 -1.65 -16.10 -7.98
CA TRP A 234 -3.10 -16.13 -7.85
C TRP A 234 -3.66 -14.97 -7.02
N ALA A 235 -2.98 -14.61 -5.92
CA ALA A 235 -3.35 -13.42 -5.15
C ALA A 235 -3.26 -12.14 -5.99
N GLY A 236 -2.22 -12.05 -6.83
CA GLY A 236 -2.06 -10.95 -7.79
C GLY A 236 -3.18 -10.92 -8.83
N VAL A 237 -3.52 -12.05 -9.44
CA VAL A 237 -4.65 -12.15 -10.39
C VAL A 237 -5.95 -11.71 -9.73
N CYS A 238 -6.25 -12.21 -8.52
CA CYS A 238 -7.43 -11.78 -7.78
C CYS A 238 -7.42 -10.26 -7.52
N ALA A 239 -6.25 -9.70 -7.16
CA ALA A 239 -6.13 -8.26 -6.91
C ALA A 239 -6.35 -7.42 -8.19
N VAL A 240 -5.83 -7.87 -9.34
CA VAL A 240 -6.03 -7.20 -10.63
C VAL A 240 -7.49 -7.24 -11.05
N LEU A 241 -8.13 -8.41 -10.99
CA LEU A 241 -9.55 -8.55 -11.37
C LEU A 241 -10.45 -7.74 -10.44
N PHE A 242 -10.20 -7.77 -9.14
CA PHE A 242 -10.99 -7.01 -8.19
C PHE A 242 -10.70 -5.51 -8.29
N GLY A 243 -9.46 -5.10 -8.57
CA GLY A 243 -9.09 -3.71 -8.87
C GLY A 243 -9.78 -3.18 -10.14
N ALA A 244 -9.84 -3.99 -11.19
CA ALA A 244 -10.59 -3.65 -12.40
C ALA A 244 -12.10 -3.53 -12.12
N ALA A 245 -12.68 -4.41 -11.28
CA ALA A 245 -14.07 -4.31 -10.87
C ALA A 245 -14.35 -3.03 -10.04
N LEU A 246 -13.44 -2.63 -9.14
CA LEU A 246 -13.55 -1.37 -8.38
C LEU A 246 -13.54 -0.14 -9.31
N ALA A 247 -12.76 -0.17 -10.38
CA ALA A 247 -12.64 0.92 -11.35
C ALA A 247 -13.57 0.78 -12.57
N ALA A 248 -14.49 -0.21 -12.58
CA ALA A 248 -15.31 -0.55 -13.75
C ALA A 248 -16.22 0.58 -14.20
N PHE A 249 -16.67 1.46 -13.30
CA PHE A 249 -17.49 2.64 -13.62
C PHE A 249 -16.77 3.63 -14.55
N TYR A 250 -15.43 3.57 -14.60
CA TYR A 250 -14.57 4.33 -15.51
C TYR A 250 -14.05 3.44 -16.66
N LEU A 251 -13.48 2.27 -16.34
CA LEU A 251 -12.81 1.40 -17.30
C LEU A 251 -13.77 0.85 -18.38
N LEU A 252 -14.98 0.45 -18.00
CA LEU A 252 -15.90 -0.16 -18.95
C LEU A 252 -16.37 0.84 -20.02
N PRO A 253 -16.81 2.06 -19.68
CA PRO A 253 -17.07 3.10 -20.67
C PRO A 253 -15.85 3.44 -21.51
N ALA A 254 -14.70 3.68 -20.89
CA ALA A 254 -13.48 4.03 -21.60
C ALA A 254 -13.06 2.98 -22.64
N ILE A 255 -13.23 1.67 -22.33
CA ILE A 255 -12.94 0.58 -23.28
C ILE A 255 -14.03 0.46 -24.36
N TYR A 256 -15.30 0.61 -23.99
CA TYR A 256 -16.39 0.42 -24.92
C TYR A 256 -16.53 1.59 -25.90
N GLU A 257 -16.45 2.83 -25.40
CA GLU A 257 -16.73 4.03 -26.18
C GLU A 257 -15.48 4.52 -26.98
N GLN A 258 -14.27 3.95 -26.74
CA GLN A 258 -13.08 4.34 -27.52
C GLN A 258 -13.26 4.20 -29.05
N ARG A 259 -14.18 3.37 -29.50
CA ARG A 259 -14.54 3.23 -30.93
C ARG A 259 -15.29 4.42 -31.50
N TRP A 260 -15.76 5.32 -30.64
CA TRP A 260 -16.51 6.52 -31.04
C TRP A 260 -15.65 7.79 -31.03
N ALA A 261 -14.39 7.69 -30.65
CA ALA A 261 -13.43 8.77 -30.61
C ALA A 261 -12.13 8.39 -31.34
N ASP A 262 -11.33 9.36 -31.73
CA ASP A 262 -10.10 9.13 -32.48
C ASP A 262 -8.89 8.87 -31.58
N ILE A 263 -9.04 7.92 -30.67
CA ILE A 263 -7.99 7.54 -29.69
C ILE A 263 -6.69 7.09 -30.38
N ALA A 264 -6.75 6.69 -31.66
CA ALA A 264 -5.57 6.30 -32.42
C ALA A 264 -4.57 7.47 -32.59
N GLN A 265 -5.01 8.70 -32.54
CA GLN A 265 -4.17 9.90 -32.62
C GLN A 265 -3.20 9.99 -31.42
N SER A 266 -3.55 9.42 -30.27
CA SER A 266 -2.64 9.37 -29.12
C SER A 266 -1.30 8.67 -29.42
N VAL A 267 -1.20 7.90 -30.51
CA VAL A 267 0.01 7.18 -30.94
C VAL A 267 0.44 7.64 -32.36
N SER A 268 0.18 8.90 -32.69
CA SER A 268 0.58 9.54 -33.94
C SER A 268 2.09 9.83 -33.98
N ALA A 269 2.59 10.32 -35.11
CA ALA A 269 3.99 10.73 -35.25
C ALA A 269 4.36 11.76 -34.17
N GLY A 270 5.52 11.61 -33.55
CA GLY A 270 5.98 12.38 -32.41
C GLY A 270 5.54 11.80 -31.04
N SER A 271 4.37 11.13 -30.98
CA SER A 271 3.87 10.51 -29.73
C SER A 271 4.10 8.99 -29.67
N ARG A 272 4.70 8.38 -30.68
CA ARG A 272 5.00 6.93 -30.69
C ARG A 272 6.21 6.60 -29.83
N PRO A 273 6.27 5.38 -29.23
CA PRO A 273 7.46 4.93 -28.53
C PRO A 273 8.74 5.02 -29.35
N LEU A 274 8.67 4.69 -30.64
CA LEU A 274 9.80 4.75 -31.57
C LEU A 274 10.43 6.14 -31.68
N ASP A 275 9.65 7.21 -31.53
CA ASP A 275 10.10 8.58 -31.61
C ASP A 275 10.67 9.08 -30.27
N ASN A 276 10.51 8.29 -29.18
CA ASN A 276 10.73 8.73 -27.80
C ASN A 276 11.64 7.81 -26.95
N PHE A 277 12.31 6.81 -27.55
CA PHE A 277 13.37 6.07 -26.85
C PHE A 277 14.56 7.00 -26.58
N LEU A 278 15.35 6.66 -25.58
CA LEU A 278 16.53 7.46 -25.21
C LEU A 278 17.46 7.66 -26.41
N PHE A 279 17.85 8.93 -26.62
CA PHE A 279 18.73 9.39 -27.69
C PHE A 279 18.20 9.17 -29.12
N VAL A 280 16.93 8.90 -29.30
CA VAL A 280 16.31 8.92 -30.64
C VAL A 280 16.17 10.36 -31.10
N HIS A 281 16.59 10.61 -32.35
CA HIS A 281 16.46 11.90 -33.00
C HIS A 281 15.15 12.01 -33.77
N THR A 282 14.53 13.16 -33.67
CA THR A 282 13.29 13.50 -34.43
C THR A 282 13.55 14.67 -35.33
N THR A 283 12.66 14.86 -36.31
CA THR A 283 12.72 16.02 -37.24
C THR A 283 12.27 17.34 -36.62
N ASP A 284 11.51 17.27 -35.54
CA ASP A 284 11.10 18.43 -34.75
C ASP A 284 12.24 18.83 -33.79
N ALA A 285 12.71 20.05 -33.91
CA ALA A 285 13.87 20.54 -33.15
C ALA A 285 13.60 20.70 -31.67
N GLU A 286 12.39 21.10 -31.27
CA GLU A 286 11.99 21.21 -29.85
C GLU A 286 11.85 19.85 -29.19
N HIS A 287 11.18 18.94 -29.87
CA HIS A 287 11.03 17.56 -29.44
C HIS A 287 12.40 16.87 -29.31
N ASP A 288 13.30 17.06 -30.28
CA ASP A 288 14.66 16.51 -30.25
C ASP A 288 15.49 17.09 -29.09
N ALA A 289 15.34 18.37 -28.82
CA ALA A 289 16.01 19.01 -27.68
C ALA A 289 15.50 18.45 -26.35
N PHE A 290 14.19 18.26 -26.21
CA PHE A 290 13.59 17.64 -25.04
C PHE A 290 14.07 16.19 -24.87
N ASN A 291 14.03 15.38 -25.95
CA ASN A 291 14.48 13.99 -25.94
C ASN A 291 15.95 13.86 -25.50
N ARG A 292 16.82 14.76 -25.89
CA ARG A 292 18.22 14.77 -25.42
C ARG A 292 18.33 15.03 -23.93
N VAL A 293 17.60 16.02 -23.42
CA VAL A 293 17.64 16.36 -21.99
C VAL A 293 17.11 15.22 -21.14
N ILE A 294 15.92 14.68 -21.48
CA ILE A 294 15.34 13.58 -20.72
C ILE A 294 16.19 12.31 -20.80
N SER A 295 16.86 12.09 -21.94
CA SER A 295 17.81 10.98 -22.10
C SER A 295 19.00 11.08 -21.15
N TRP A 296 19.58 12.26 -21.00
CA TRP A 296 20.67 12.47 -20.05
C TRP A 296 20.23 12.33 -18.59
N ILE A 297 19.01 12.80 -18.25
CA ILE A 297 18.42 12.58 -16.93
C ILE A 297 18.22 11.09 -16.69
N ALA A 298 17.70 10.35 -17.66
CA ALA A 298 17.51 8.90 -17.56
C ALA A 298 18.83 8.16 -17.35
N VAL A 299 19.85 8.48 -18.12
CA VAL A 299 21.18 7.88 -17.97
C VAL A 299 21.76 8.21 -16.58
N ALA A 300 21.63 9.45 -16.14
CA ALA A 300 22.10 9.85 -14.81
C ALA A 300 21.38 9.05 -13.69
N GLU A 301 20.07 8.89 -13.75
CA GLU A 301 19.31 8.10 -12.79
C GLU A 301 19.64 6.59 -12.85
N ILE A 302 19.84 6.02 -14.04
CA ILE A 302 20.27 4.62 -14.21
C ILE A 302 21.65 4.40 -13.61
N VAL A 303 22.63 5.28 -13.92
CA VAL A 303 23.99 5.19 -13.38
C VAL A 303 23.97 5.37 -11.87
N LEU A 304 23.24 6.35 -11.36
CA LEU A 304 23.09 6.59 -9.93
C LEU A 304 22.45 5.39 -9.21
N THR A 305 21.49 4.74 -9.86
CA THR A 305 20.86 3.51 -9.33
C THR A 305 21.88 2.36 -9.26
N ALA A 306 22.71 2.20 -10.27
CA ALA A 306 23.78 1.18 -10.27
C ALA A 306 24.82 1.45 -9.17
N VAL A 307 25.24 2.70 -9.00
CA VAL A 307 26.14 3.12 -7.90
C VAL A 307 25.49 2.90 -6.53
N ALA A 308 24.22 3.25 -6.38
CA ALA A 308 23.47 3.05 -5.15
C ALA A 308 23.32 1.55 -4.82
N ALA A 309 23.05 0.71 -5.82
CA ALA A 309 23.01 -0.74 -5.67
C ALA A 309 24.37 -1.30 -5.25
N TRP A 310 25.45 -0.80 -5.84
CA TRP A 310 26.81 -1.17 -5.42
C TRP A 310 27.10 -0.75 -3.97
N ALA A 311 26.75 0.48 -3.59
CA ALA A 311 26.90 0.97 -2.21
C ALA A 311 26.07 0.14 -1.22
N ALA A 312 24.83 -0.22 -1.61
CA ALA A 312 23.91 -1.04 -0.82
C ALA A 312 24.23 -2.55 -0.85
N ARG A 313 25.30 -3.00 -1.54
CA ARG A 313 25.60 -4.43 -1.74
C ARG A 313 25.69 -5.28 -0.46
N GLY A 314 25.93 -4.67 0.69
CA GLY A 314 25.90 -5.34 2.00
C GLY A 314 24.53 -5.97 2.31
N TRP A 315 23.45 -5.38 1.80
CA TRP A 315 22.09 -5.89 1.95
C TRP A 315 21.84 -7.22 1.27
N ARG A 316 22.67 -7.63 0.29
CA ARG A 316 22.65 -8.98 -0.30
C ARG A 316 22.75 -10.09 0.74
N ARG A 317 23.49 -9.83 1.84
CA ARG A 317 23.67 -10.82 2.92
C ARG A 317 22.56 -10.75 3.97
N HIS A 318 22.01 -9.56 4.23
CA HIS A 318 21.00 -9.35 5.28
C HIS A 318 19.57 -9.59 4.78
N ASN A 319 19.24 -9.08 3.58
CA ASN A 319 17.94 -9.27 2.96
C ASN A 319 18.08 -9.40 1.43
N PRO A 320 18.52 -10.57 0.94
CA PRO A 320 18.76 -10.79 -0.48
C PRO A 320 17.49 -10.63 -1.31
N LYS A 321 16.33 -11.02 -0.79
CA LYS A 321 15.06 -10.93 -1.51
C LYS A 321 14.71 -9.48 -1.85
N LEU A 322 14.80 -8.59 -0.88
CA LEU A 322 14.57 -7.16 -1.09
C LEU A 322 15.59 -6.58 -2.09
N PHE A 323 16.89 -6.83 -1.84
CA PHE A 323 17.95 -6.28 -2.67
C PHE A 323 17.80 -6.66 -4.15
N TYR A 324 17.61 -7.95 -4.44
CA TYR A 324 17.45 -8.40 -5.81
C TYR A 324 16.13 -7.93 -6.45
N SER A 325 15.05 -7.83 -5.70
CA SER A 325 13.80 -7.28 -6.23
C SER A 325 13.96 -5.82 -6.67
N LEU A 326 14.67 -4.98 -5.88
CA LEU A 326 14.94 -3.60 -6.25
C LEU A 326 15.86 -3.49 -7.48
N VAL A 327 16.94 -4.27 -7.52
CA VAL A 327 17.90 -4.24 -8.63
C VAL A 327 17.27 -4.71 -9.93
N VAL A 328 16.50 -5.80 -9.89
CA VAL A 328 15.84 -6.34 -11.10
C VAL A 328 14.75 -5.39 -11.57
N TRP A 329 13.95 -4.82 -10.66
CA TRP A 329 12.94 -3.84 -11.04
C TRP A 329 13.56 -2.61 -11.70
N ALA A 330 14.62 -2.05 -11.12
CA ALA A 330 15.35 -0.95 -11.71
C ALA A 330 15.96 -1.29 -13.07
N GLY A 331 16.55 -2.49 -13.21
CA GLY A 331 17.11 -2.96 -14.47
C GLY A 331 16.08 -3.09 -15.59
N VAL A 332 14.88 -3.61 -15.27
CA VAL A 332 13.78 -3.69 -16.25
C VAL A 332 13.29 -2.30 -16.64
N CYS A 333 13.15 -1.38 -15.69
CA CYS A 333 12.81 0.03 -16.01
C CYS A 333 13.84 0.62 -16.98
N GLY A 334 15.14 0.44 -16.72
CA GLY A 334 16.22 0.93 -17.60
C GLY A 334 16.17 0.32 -19.00
N ILE A 335 15.95 -0.99 -19.12
CA ILE A 335 15.88 -1.68 -20.40
C ILE A 335 14.68 -1.20 -21.24
N LEU A 336 13.54 -0.96 -20.61
CA LEU A 336 12.32 -0.51 -21.31
C LEU A 336 12.42 0.92 -21.87
N MET A 337 13.42 1.68 -21.46
CA MET A 337 13.65 3.05 -21.98
C MET A 337 14.53 3.09 -23.24
N VAL A 338 15.22 2.01 -23.56
CA VAL A 338 16.15 1.98 -24.72
C VAL A 338 15.54 1.27 -25.92
N SER A 339 15.88 1.70 -27.13
CA SER A 339 15.29 1.25 -28.39
C SER A 339 15.38 -0.25 -28.65
N VAL A 340 16.35 -0.93 -28.06
CA VAL A 340 16.48 -2.42 -28.14
C VAL A 340 15.26 -3.13 -27.57
N SER A 341 14.49 -2.49 -26.69
CA SER A 341 13.26 -3.05 -26.11
C SER A 341 12.03 -2.89 -27.01
N ASN A 342 12.12 -2.21 -28.15
CA ASN A 342 10.98 -1.93 -29.02
C ASN A 342 10.11 -3.17 -29.35
N PRO A 343 10.65 -4.39 -29.61
CA PRO A 343 9.81 -5.55 -29.82
C PRO A 343 8.88 -5.89 -28.65
N LEU A 344 9.28 -5.56 -27.42
CA LEU A 344 8.42 -5.74 -26.24
C LEU A 344 7.25 -4.74 -26.25
N TRP A 345 7.49 -3.53 -26.73
CA TRP A 345 6.45 -2.49 -26.83
C TRP A 345 5.36 -2.85 -27.86
N ASP A 346 5.71 -3.60 -28.90
CA ASP A 346 4.77 -4.07 -29.89
C ASP A 346 3.96 -5.29 -29.45
N ILE A 347 4.61 -6.22 -28.71
CA ILE A 347 4.00 -7.50 -28.30
C ILE A 347 3.19 -7.36 -27.02
N LEU A 348 3.68 -6.57 -26.05
CA LEU A 348 3.04 -6.49 -24.73
C LEU A 348 1.77 -5.62 -24.77
N PRO A 349 0.64 -6.09 -24.21
CA PRO A 349 -0.63 -5.42 -24.28
C PRO A 349 -0.58 -3.98 -23.73
N LYS A 350 -1.07 -3.02 -24.51
CA LYS A 350 -1.21 -1.60 -24.14
C LYS A 350 0.11 -0.87 -23.85
N LEU A 351 1.28 -1.52 -23.95
CA LEU A 351 2.56 -0.87 -23.63
C LEU A 351 2.83 0.31 -24.57
N ARG A 352 2.56 0.18 -25.87
CA ARG A 352 2.75 1.25 -26.86
C ARG A 352 1.89 2.49 -26.57
N PHE A 353 0.73 2.34 -25.90
CA PHE A 353 -0.13 3.48 -25.51
C PHE A 353 0.43 4.31 -24.35
N MET A 354 1.54 3.91 -23.78
CA MET A 354 2.29 4.75 -22.86
C MET A 354 3.03 5.89 -23.60
N GLN A 355 3.15 5.83 -24.92
CA GLN A 355 3.76 6.83 -25.79
C GLN A 355 5.27 7.03 -25.56
N PHE A 356 5.66 7.35 -24.33
CA PHE A 356 6.99 7.82 -23.95
C PHE A 356 7.74 6.79 -23.09
N PRO A 357 8.74 6.08 -23.63
CA PRO A 357 9.53 5.08 -22.87
C PRO A 357 10.20 5.65 -21.61
N TRP A 358 10.64 6.88 -21.62
CA TRP A 358 11.26 7.53 -20.48
C TRP A 358 10.29 7.74 -19.28
N ARG A 359 8.96 7.56 -19.45
CA ARG A 359 8.01 7.50 -18.30
C ARG A 359 8.36 6.42 -17.28
N TRP A 360 9.11 5.39 -17.66
CA TRP A 360 9.61 4.39 -16.71
C TRP A 360 10.52 4.97 -15.62
N LEU A 361 11.01 6.20 -15.76
CA LEU A 361 11.69 6.95 -14.69
C LEU A 361 10.80 7.09 -13.45
N LEU A 362 9.48 7.22 -13.62
CA LEU A 362 8.53 7.24 -12.50
C LEU A 362 8.65 5.98 -11.63
N CYS A 363 8.76 4.81 -12.27
CA CYS A 363 8.95 3.54 -11.58
C CYS A 363 10.38 3.39 -11.01
N LEU A 364 11.40 3.84 -11.76
CA LEU A 364 12.80 3.80 -11.36
C LEU A 364 13.08 4.60 -10.09
N GLY A 365 12.38 5.71 -9.88
CA GLY A 365 12.53 6.56 -8.69
C GLY A 365 12.35 5.80 -7.37
N THR A 366 11.48 4.79 -7.32
CA THR A 366 11.26 3.99 -6.09
C THR A 366 12.47 3.13 -5.71
N PRO A 367 13.02 2.23 -6.56
CA PRO A 367 14.22 1.48 -6.22
C PRO A 367 15.45 2.37 -6.08
N LEU A 368 15.61 3.42 -6.89
CA LEU A 368 16.71 4.37 -6.81
C LEU A 368 16.84 4.96 -5.39
N THR A 369 15.79 5.61 -4.91
CA THR A 369 15.83 6.33 -3.64
C THR A 369 15.96 5.39 -2.43
N LEU A 370 15.36 4.20 -2.50
CA LEU A 370 15.51 3.20 -1.45
C LEU A 370 16.94 2.63 -1.42
N LEU A 371 17.54 2.32 -2.57
CA LEU A 371 18.93 1.86 -2.65
C LEU A 371 19.92 2.93 -2.19
N ILE A 372 19.71 4.21 -2.52
CA ILE A 372 20.51 5.31 -1.97
C ILE A 372 20.44 5.33 -0.44
N ALA A 373 19.24 5.27 0.13
CA ALA A 373 19.07 5.32 1.58
C ALA A 373 19.67 4.09 2.28
N MET A 374 19.64 2.92 1.63
CA MET A 374 20.28 1.68 2.12
C MET A 374 21.81 1.72 2.06
N GLY A 375 22.38 2.39 1.06
CA GLY A 375 23.82 2.45 0.82
C GLY A 375 24.51 3.62 1.51
N VAL A 376 23.87 4.78 1.59
CA VAL A 376 24.45 6.03 2.11
C VAL A 376 24.15 6.19 3.61
N ARG A 377 25.05 5.71 4.45
CA ARG A 377 24.91 5.76 5.92
C ARG A 377 25.63 6.93 6.58
N ASN A 378 26.68 7.46 5.94
CA ASN A 378 27.47 8.56 6.46
C ASN A 378 26.69 9.89 6.31
N TRP A 379 26.65 10.70 7.38
CA TRP A 379 25.97 11.99 7.39
C TRP A 379 26.55 12.99 6.37
N ILE A 380 27.88 12.97 6.12
CA ILE A 380 28.52 13.82 5.12
C ILE A 380 28.02 13.47 3.71
N ALA A 381 27.95 12.16 3.40
CA ALA A 381 27.45 11.73 2.11
C ALA A 381 25.94 12.08 1.93
N ARG A 382 25.14 12.05 2.99
CA ARG A 382 23.74 12.52 2.94
C ARG A 382 23.64 14.03 2.73
N ALA A 383 24.48 14.79 3.44
CA ALA A 383 24.56 16.24 3.24
C ALA A 383 24.96 16.57 1.79
N ALA A 384 25.92 15.81 1.22
CA ALA A 384 26.30 15.94 -0.19
C ALA A 384 25.12 15.60 -1.13
N CYS A 385 24.32 14.56 -0.85
CA CYS A 385 23.11 14.28 -1.62
C CYS A 385 22.10 15.42 -1.56
N TYR A 386 21.83 15.99 -0.39
CA TYR A 386 20.94 17.15 -0.27
C TYR A 386 21.47 18.38 -0.99
N LEU A 387 22.80 18.65 -0.89
CA LEU A 387 23.43 19.75 -1.60
C LEU A 387 23.37 19.54 -3.11
N SER A 388 23.66 18.34 -3.60
CA SER A 388 23.52 18.00 -5.02
C SER A 388 22.10 18.19 -5.50
N PHE A 389 21.11 17.76 -4.70
CA PHE A 389 19.69 17.99 -5.00
C PHE A 389 19.38 19.49 -5.09
N LEU A 390 19.82 20.29 -4.12
CA LEU A 390 19.62 21.74 -4.15
C LEU A 390 20.26 22.38 -5.38
N CYS A 391 21.46 21.95 -5.77
CA CYS A 391 22.11 22.41 -6.99
C CYS A 391 21.30 22.05 -8.24
N VAL A 392 20.77 20.81 -8.33
CA VAL A 392 19.90 20.38 -9.43
C VAL A 392 18.62 21.22 -9.46
N LEU A 393 18.00 21.46 -8.31
CA LEU A 393 16.79 22.28 -8.21
C LEU A 393 17.04 23.71 -8.71
N ILE A 394 18.13 24.36 -8.24
CA ILE A 394 18.51 25.70 -8.69
C ILE A 394 18.80 25.72 -10.20
N PHE A 395 19.48 24.69 -10.70
CA PHE A 395 19.75 24.56 -12.13
C PHE A 395 18.45 24.44 -12.95
N VAL A 396 17.49 23.60 -12.50
CA VAL A 396 16.17 23.47 -13.12
C VAL A 396 15.39 24.78 -13.12
N TRP A 397 15.45 25.54 -12.02
CA TRP A 397 14.80 26.86 -11.95
C TRP A 397 15.29 27.85 -13.01
N HIS A 398 16.52 27.69 -13.48
CA HIS A 398 17.14 28.66 -14.41
C HIS A 398 17.29 28.15 -15.84
N HIS A 399 17.43 26.83 -16.06
CA HIS A 399 17.87 26.31 -17.36
C HIS A 399 16.87 25.37 -18.05
N PHE A 400 16.04 24.62 -17.29
CA PHE A 400 15.17 23.58 -17.88
C PHE A 400 13.69 23.91 -17.87
N GLN A 401 13.29 25.01 -17.27
CA GLN A 401 11.89 25.42 -17.32
C GLN A 401 11.56 25.92 -18.73
N PRO A 402 10.29 25.73 -19.18
CA PRO A 402 9.81 26.38 -20.39
C PRO A 402 10.00 27.90 -20.32
N PRO A 403 10.12 28.59 -21.46
CA PRO A 403 10.30 30.06 -21.48
C PRO A 403 9.07 30.83 -20.97
N TRP A 404 7.93 30.14 -20.76
CA TRP A 404 6.69 30.75 -20.32
C TRP A 404 6.23 30.22 -18.95
N TRP A 405 5.46 31.07 -18.29
CA TRP A 405 4.84 30.83 -17.00
C TRP A 405 3.42 31.39 -17.01
N ASP A 406 2.45 30.60 -16.51
CA ASP A 406 1.10 31.09 -16.31
C ASP A 406 1.03 31.99 -15.10
N THR A 407 0.74 33.24 -15.34
CA THR A 407 0.59 34.28 -14.31
C THR A 407 -0.84 34.27 -13.76
N ALA A 408 -1.08 35.09 -12.75
CA ALA A 408 -2.44 35.31 -12.23
C ALA A 408 -3.38 35.93 -13.29
N ALA A 409 -2.86 36.57 -14.37
CA ALA A 409 -3.66 37.09 -15.45
C ALA A 409 -4.11 35.93 -16.37
N ASP A 410 -3.22 35.04 -16.75
CA ASP A 410 -3.51 33.91 -17.62
C ASP A 410 -4.55 32.96 -16.95
N LEU A 411 -4.40 32.70 -15.65
CA LEU A 411 -5.38 31.91 -14.89
C LEU A 411 -6.76 32.59 -14.82
N ARG A 412 -6.82 33.93 -14.77
CA ARG A 412 -8.09 34.66 -14.82
C ARG A 412 -8.72 34.58 -16.18
N GLU A 413 -7.94 34.69 -17.25
CA GLU A 413 -8.41 34.50 -18.61
C GLU A 413 -9.01 33.10 -18.82
N MET A 414 -8.33 32.06 -18.38
CA MET A 414 -8.87 30.69 -18.39
C MET A 414 -10.21 30.60 -17.66
N GLN A 415 -10.34 31.23 -16.48
CA GLN A 415 -11.60 31.29 -15.75
C GLN A 415 -12.69 32.05 -16.53
N GLU A 416 -12.33 33.12 -17.15
CA GLU A 416 -13.26 33.96 -17.98
C GLU A 416 -13.75 33.16 -19.18
N ASN A 417 -12.89 32.43 -19.87
CA ASN A 417 -13.27 31.56 -20.99
C ASN A 417 -14.31 30.51 -20.59
N ILE A 418 -14.21 29.97 -19.39
CA ILE A 418 -15.20 29.01 -18.82
C ILE A 418 -16.50 29.75 -18.44
N THR A 419 -16.41 30.90 -17.77
CA THR A 419 -17.61 31.60 -17.23
C THR A 419 -18.42 32.30 -18.31
N THR A 420 -17.79 32.82 -19.35
CA THR A 420 -18.45 33.43 -20.49
C THR A 420 -18.96 32.43 -21.52
N GLY A 421 -18.46 31.18 -21.48
CA GLY A 421 -18.75 30.15 -22.48
C GLY A 421 -17.95 30.31 -23.77
N ALA A 422 -16.91 31.16 -23.80
CA ALA A 422 -16.03 31.33 -24.97
C ALA A 422 -15.32 30.00 -25.33
N GLY A 423 -15.14 29.11 -24.36
CA GLY A 423 -14.52 27.82 -24.58
C GLY A 423 -13.00 27.89 -24.71
N TYR A 424 -12.42 26.77 -25.04
CA TYR A 424 -10.97 26.60 -25.16
C TYR A 424 -10.62 25.53 -26.22
N GLU A 425 -9.37 25.42 -26.58
CA GLU A 425 -8.88 24.40 -27.48
C GLU A 425 -9.06 22.99 -26.88
N GLY A 426 -9.68 22.09 -27.65
CA GLY A 426 -9.89 20.69 -27.26
C GLY A 426 -8.67 19.85 -27.56
N THR A 427 -8.84 18.52 -27.41
CA THR A 427 -7.76 17.56 -27.63
C THR A 427 -8.13 16.62 -28.76
N ASP A 428 -7.30 16.54 -29.78
CA ASP A 428 -7.60 15.78 -31.01
C ASP A 428 -7.88 14.30 -30.74
N GLU A 429 -7.18 13.69 -29.80
CA GLU A 429 -7.35 12.28 -29.41
C GLU A 429 -8.72 11.97 -28.79
N TYR A 430 -9.45 12.99 -28.29
CA TYR A 430 -10.79 12.82 -27.73
C TYR A 430 -11.88 13.32 -28.66
N THR A 431 -11.51 13.84 -29.83
CA THR A 431 -12.47 14.25 -30.82
C THR A 431 -13.35 13.08 -31.26
N PRO A 432 -14.68 13.25 -31.37
CA PRO A 432 -15.55 12.22 -31.93
C PRO A 432 -15.09 11.76 -33.29
N GLY A 433 -15.18 10.46 -33.58
CA GLY A 433 -14.68 9.87 -34.82
C GLY A 433 -15.29 10.52 -36.06
N GLY A 434 -14.44 10.97 -36.98
CA GLY A 434 -14.82 11.64 -38.21
C GLY A 434 -15.07 13.15 -38.09
N ALA A 435 -14.85 13.74 -36.91
CA ALA A 435 -14.83 15.19 -36.74
C ALA A 435 -13.43 15.76 -36.99
N ASP A 436 -13.37 16.92 -37.56
CA ASP A 436 -12.15 17.74 -37.74
C ASP A 436 -12.35 19.10 -37.08
N PRO A 437 -11.83 19.31 -35.88
CA PRO A 437 -11.95 20.59 -35.17
C PRO A 437 -11.36 21.77 -35.94
N SER A 438 -10.34 21.55 -36.75
CA SER A 438 -9.66 22.60 -37.51
C SER A 438 -10.56 23.19 -38.60
N SER A 439 -11.53 22.43 -39.07
CA SER A 439 -12.51 22.81 -40.09
C SER A 439 -13.77 23.44 -39.51
N THR A 440 -13.87 23.66 -38.18
CA THR A 440 -15.05 24.26 -37.53
C THR A 440 -14.94 25.76 -37.38
N ASP A 441 -16.08 26.46 -37.45
CA ASP A 441 -16.15 27.89 -37.13
C ASP A 441 -16.30 28.08 -35.61
N LYS A 442 -15.24 28.58 -35.00
CA LYS A 442 -15.16 28.80 -33.53
C LYS A 442 -16.19 29.83 -33.05
N THR A 443 -16.72 30.69 -33.93
CA THR A 443 -17.64 31.77 -33.62
C THR A 443 -19.07 31.49 -34.05
N ALA A 444 -19.35 30.29 -34.58
CA ALA A 444 -20.67 29.90 -35.04
C ALA A 444 -21.74 30.04 -33.96
N ARG A 445 -22.97 30.42 -34.35
CA ARG A 445 -24.12 30.37 -33.45
C ARG A 445 -24.40 28.93 -33.00
N HIS A 446 -25.01 28.76 -31.83
CA HIS A 446 -25.37 27.45 -31.32
C HIS A 446 -26.16 26.55 -32.26
N VAL A 447 -27.02 27.16 -33.07
CA VAL A 447 -27.85 26.50 -34.08
C VAL A 447 -27.88 27.31 -35.34
N THR A 448 -27.62 26.67 -36.46
CA THR A 448 -27.71 27.26 -37.82
C THR A 448 -28.46 26.31 -38.74
N VAL A 449 -28.98 26.83 -39.87
CA VAL A 449 -29.57 25.98 -40.91
C VAL A 449 -28.45 25.50 -41.83
N ASP A 450 -28.43 24.19 -42.16
CA ASP A 450 -27.39 23.59 -43.00
C ASP A 450 -27.69 23.75 -44.50
N GLY A 451 -28.96 23.89 -44.89
CA GLY A 451 -29.40 24.01 -46.28
C GLY A 451 -30.01 25.39 -46.62
N PRO A 452 -30.84 25.44 -47.68
CA PRO A 452 -31.39 26.69 -48.21
C PRO A 452 -32.58 27.26 -47.42
N ALA A 453 -33.13 26.53 -46.47
CA ALA A 453 -34.29 27.01 -45.71
C ALA A 453 -33.90 28.16 -44.77
N HIS A 454 -34.89 29.03 -44.46
CA HIS A 454 -34.75 30.07 -43.46
C HIS A 454 -35.36 29.63 -42.14
N ALA A 455 -34.75 30.00 -41.04
CA ALA A 455 -35.27 29.70 -39.71
C ALA A 455 -35.19 30.89 -38.75
N SER A 456 -36.23 31.03 -37.90
CA SER A 456 -36.17 31.83 -36.69
C SER A 456 -35.86 30.91 -35.50
N ILE A 457 -34.67 31.06 -34.93
CA ILE A 457 -34.15 30.12 -33.89
C ILE A 457 -34.10 30.85 -32.54
N ARG A 458 -34.71 30.24 -31.53
CA ARG A 458 -34.67 30.68 -30.12
C ARG A 458 -34.07 29.59 -29.25
N VAL A 459 -32.89 29.80 -28.72
CA VAL A 459 -32.26 28.90 -27.76
C VAL A 459 -32.80 29.22 -26.36
N SER A 460 -33.42 28.24 -25.73
CA SER A 460 -33.96 28.34 -24.36
C SER A 460 -32.97 27.86 -23.30
N GLU A 461 -32.19 26.83 -23.63
CA GLU A 461 -31.20 26.26 -22.75
C GLU A 461 -30.04 25.71 -23.60
N TRP A 462 -28.78 25.90 -23.14
CA TRP A 462 -27.59 25.33 -23.77
C TRP A 462 -26.60 24.89 -22.69
N GLY A 463 -27.00 23.87 -21.95
CA GLY A 463 -26.20 23.29 -20.86
C GLY A 463 -25.21 22.24 -21.34
N ALA A 464 -24.36 21.74 -20.46
CA ALA A 464 -23.34 20.74 -20.80
C ALA A 464 -23.95 19.41 -21.27
N GLU A 465 -24.99 18.90 -20.60
CA GLU A 465 -25.63 17.60 -20.90
C GLU A 465 -27.08 17.74 -21.39
N HIS A 466 -27.63 18.97 -21.43
CA HIS A 466 -29.02 19.23 -21.85
C HIS A 466 -29.09 20.52 -22.65
N LYS A 467 -29.78 20.47 -23.82
CA LYS A 467 -29.95 21.59 -24.71
C LYS A 467 -31.40 21.63 -25.19
N VAL A 468 -31.99 22.82 -25.20
CA VAL A 468 -33.38 23.03 -25.67
C VAL A 468 -33.45 24.30 -26.51
N PHE A 469 -34.01 24.16 -27.70
CA PHE A 469 -34.27 25.32 -28.55
C PHE A 469 -35.55 25.10 -29.41
N THR A 470 -36.05 26.18 -29.96
CA THR A 470 -37.16 26.19 -30.93
C THR A 470 -36.69 26.76 -32.24
N ALA A 471 -37.02 26.11 -33.34
CA ALA A 471 -36.74 26.60 -34.70
C ALA A 471 -38.04 26.65 -35.49
N ASP A 472 -38.36 27.84 -36.01
CA ASP A 472 -39.50 28.02 -36.92
C ASP A 472 -38.96 28.02 -38.33
N MET A 473 -39.22 26.94 -39.06
CA MET A 473 -38.60 26.60 -40.34
C MET A 473 -39.49 26.96 -41.52
N SER A 474 -38.97 27.64 -42.54
CA SER A 474 -39.69 27.94 -43.79
C SER A 474 -39.93 26.68 -44.65
N ALA A 475 -39.07 25.70 -44.57
CA ALA A 475 -39.13 24.42 -45.26
C ALA A 475 -38.45 23.32 -44.42
N ALA A 476 -38.68 22.04 -44.74
CA ALA A 476 -37.97 20.95 -44.14
C ALA A 476 -36.47 21.00 -44.51
N ASP A 477 -35.58 20.93 -43.49
CA ASP A 477 -34.13 21.01 -43.67
C ASP A 477 -33.41 20.44 -42.44
N ASN A 478 -32.07 20.43 -42.45
CA ASN A 478 -31.25 20.10 -41.32
C ASN A 478 -30.81 21.34 -40.54
N LEU A 479 -30.78 21.20 -39.23
CA LEU A 479 -30.14 22.18 -38.34
C LEU A 479 -28.74 21.68 -37.98
N ALA A 480 -27.72 22.48 -38.30
CA ALA A 480 -26.34 22.23 -37.87
C ALA A 480 -26.10 22.85 -36.49
N LEU A 481 -25.63 22.05 -35.58
CA LEU A 481 -25.43 22.47 -34.20
C LEU A 481 -23.96 22.79 -33.90
N HIS A 482 -23.75 23.75 -33.02
CA HIS A 482 -22.45 24.00 -32.41
C HIS A 482 -22.18 22.90 -31.33
N LEU A 483 -22.11 21.67 -31.83
CA LEU A 483 -21.97 20.43 -31.01
C LEU A 483 -21.48 19.32 -31.93
N PHE A 484 -20.42 18.62 -31.52
CA PHE A 484 -20.01 17.39 -32.19
C PHE A 484 -21.01 16.27 -31.97
N ASN A 485 -21.30 15.52 -33.04
CA ASN A 485 -22.17 14.35 -32.93
C ASN A 485 -21.45 13.21 -32.21
N TYR A 486 -22.12 12.65 -31.20
CA TYR A 486 -21.58 11.54 -30.40
C TYR A 486 -22.73 10.59 -30.03
N PRO A 487 -22.56 9.25 -30.08
CA PRO A 487 -23.64 8.29 -29.91
C PRO A 487 -24.42 8.35 -28.58
N ALA A 488 -23.87 9.03 -27.56
CA ALA A 488 -24.57 9.24 -26.30
C ALA A 488 -25.54 10.43 -26.31
N TRP A 489 -25.60 11.24 -27.38
CA TRP A 489 -26.60 12.27 -27.53
C TRP A 489 -27.91 11.70 -28.10
N ARG A 490 -29.00 11.93 -27.40
CA ARG A 490 -30.36 11.62 -27.85
C ARG A 490 -31.06 12.90 -28.23
N VAL A 491 -31.66 12.91 -29.38
CA VAL A 491 -32.34 14.06 -29.95
C VAL A 491 -33.84 13.80 -30.08
N ASN A 492 -34.65 14.68 -29.49
CA ASN A 492 -36.12 14.67 -29.61
C ASN A 492 -36.57 15.92 -30.37
N VAL A 493 -37.36 15.75 -31.44
CA VAL A 493 -38.02 16.83 -32.17
C VAL A 493 -39.50 16.69 -31.94
N ASN A 494 -40.14 17.70 -31.36
CA ASN A 494 -41.56 17.72 -31.04
C ASN A 494 -42.02 16.51 -30.19
N GLY A 495 -41.14 16.00 -29.31
CA GLY A 495 -41.40 14.83 -28.44
C GLY A 495 -41.15 13.47 -29.12
N THR A 496 -40.72 13.44 -30.36
CA THR A 496 -40.37 12.19 -31.07
C THR A 496 -38.84 12.10 -31.20
N GLU A 497 -38.28 10.93 -30.85
CA GLU A 497 -36.85 10.68 -30.98
C GLU A 497 -36.47 10.62 -32.47
N VAL A 498 -35.45 11.35 -32.84
CA VAL A 498 -34.90 11.38 -34.21
C VAL A 498 -33.43 11.02 -34.23
N ILE A 499 -32.97 10.37 -35.30
CA ILE A 499 -31.57 10.04 -35.47
C ILE A 499 -30.87 11.26 -36.04
N ALA A 500 -29.94 11.84 -35.29
CA ALA A 500 -29.09 12.93 -35.76
C ALA A 500 -28.07 12.43 -36.80
N GLY A 501 -27.86 13.23 -37.84
CA GLY A 501 -26.80 13.03 -38.81
C GLY A 501 -25.48 13.62 -38.32
N THR A 502 -24.40 13.34 -39.06
CA THR A 502 -23.09 13.98 -38.86
C THR A 502 -22.67 14.73 -40.10
N ARG A 503 -22.32 16.01 -39.98
CA ARG A 503 -21.84 16.82 -41.08
C ARG A 503 -20.46 16.36 -41.50
N GLY A 504 -20.32 16.03 -42.80
CA GLY A 504 -19.03 15.59 -43.34
C GLY A 504 -17.94 16.66 -43.18
N GLY A 505 -16.74 16.27 -42.84
CA GLY A 505 -15.58 17.14 -42.64
C GLY A 505 -15.53 17.79 -41.26
N THR A 506 -16.63 18.35 -40.73
CA THR A 506 -16.61 19.06 -39.42
C THR A 506 -17.00 18.18 -38.22
N GLY A 507 -17.78 17.10 -38.44
CA GLY A 507 -18.29 16.28 -37.38
C GLY A 507 -19.47 16.85 -36.59
N GLN A 508 -20.00 18.00 -36.99
CA GLN A 508 -21.13 18.63 -36.33
C GLN A 508 -22.38 17.77 -36.37
N MET A 509 -23.19 17.86 -35.31
CA MET A 509 -24.51 17.21 -35.26
C MET A 509 -25.47 17.90 -36.21
N LEU A 510 -26.15 17.12 -37.07
CA LEU A 510 -27.22 17.56 -37.94
C LEU A 510 -28.55 16.98 -37.43
N VAL A 511 -29.51 17.88 -37.18
CA VAL A 511 -30.86 17.50 -36.70
C VAL A 511 -31.87 17.77 -37.82
N PRO A 512 -32.52 16.71 -38.37
CA PRO A 512 -33.55 16.89 -39.39
C PRO A 512 -34.83 17.44 -38.74
N VAL A 513 -35.39 18.51 -39.35
CA VAL A 513 -36.60 19.17 -38.88
C VAL A 513 -37.55 19.42 -40.03
N ALA A 514 -38.86 19.40 -39.75
CA ALA A 514 -39.91 19.68 -40.72
C ALA A 514 -40.14 21.21 -40.88
N ALA A 515 -40.89 21.61 -41.91
CA ALA A 515 -41.40 22.97 -42.01
C ALA A 515 -42.30 23.33 -40.83
N GLY A 516 -42.27 24.60 -40.37
CA GLY A 516 -43.01 25.12 -39.25
C GLY A 516 -42.22 25.07 -37.95
N THR A 517 -42.91 25.17 -36.81
CA THR A 517 -42.30 25.29 -35.48
C THR A 517 -41.88 23.92 -34.96
N ASN A 518 -40.58 23.79 -34.70
CA ASN A 518 -39.96 22.57 -34.12
C ASN A 518 -39.35 22.90 -32.78
N ARG A 519 -39.76 22.16 -31.72
CA ARG A 519 -39.07 22.15 -30.43
C ARG A 519 -38.08 21.00 -30.44
N VAL A 520 -36.81 21.34 -30.27
CA VAL A 520 -35.71 20.34 -30.23
C VAL A 520 -35.17 20.29 -28.82
N GLU A 521 -35.08 19.09 -28.32
CA GLU A 521 -34.49 18.76 -27.03
C GLU A 521 -33.39 17.72 -27.23
N ILE A 522 -32.20 17.97 -26.65
CA ILE A 522 -31.02 17.13 -26.81
C ILE A 522 -30.48 16.81 -25.43
N ILE A 523 -30.33 15.50 -25.14
CA ILE A 523 -29.93 15.03 -23.82
C ILE A 523 -28.77 14.07 -23.97
N PHE A 524 -27.75 14.25 -23.13
CA PHE A 524 -26.62 13.32 -23.02
C PHE A 524 -27.04 12.14 -22.11
N VAL A 525 -27.37 11.02 -22.72
CA VAL A 525 -27.95 9.89 -22.01
C VAL A 525 -26.90 8.96 -21.40
N ARG A 526 -27.32 8.26 -20.37
CA ARG A 526 -26.50 7.22 -19.75
C ARG A 526 -26.57 5.94 -20.56
N THR A 527 -25.47 5.59 -21.22
CA THR A 527 -25.35 4.34 -22.00
C THR A 527 -25.31 3.11 -21.10
N TRP A 528 -25.57 1.92 -21.66
CA TRP A 528 -25.62 0.67 -20.91
C TRP A 528 -24.30 0.32 -20.22
N ASP A 529 -23.17 0.56 -20.90
CA ASP A 529 -21.81 0.32 -20.40
C ASP A 529 -21.50 1.15 -19.15
N ARG A 530 -21.94 2.40 -19.11
CA ARG A 530 -21.83 3.29 -17.95
C ARG A 530 -22.66 2.79 -16.77
N ALA A 531 -23.87 2.29 -17.06
CA ALA A 531 -24.76 1.72 -16.03
C ALA A 531 -24.17 0.43 -15.46
N VAL A 532 -23.78 -0.51 -16.31
CA VAL A 532 -23.18 -1.79 -15.91
C VAL A 532 -21.88 -1.59 -15.16
N GLY A 533 -20.99 -0.73 -15.67
CA GLY A 533 -19.72 -0.37 -15.00
C GLY A 533 -19.93 0.17 -13.59
N ALA A 534 -20.92 1.06 -13.41
CA ALA A 534 -21.25 1.59 -12.10
C ALA A 534 -21.76 0.49 -11.13
N TRP A 535 -22.65 -0.39 -11.57
CA TRP A 535 -23.16 -1.50 -10.74
C TRP A 535 -22.06 -2.50 -10.36
N ILE A 536 -21.13 -2.82 -11.28
CA ILE A 536 -19.98 -3.66 -10.98
C ILE A 536 -19.11 -3.00 -9.88
N SER A 537 -18.84 -1.71 -10.00
CA SER A 537 -18.03 -1.00 -9.00
C SER A 537 -18.72 -0.91 -7.64
N VAL A 538 -20.02 -0.65 -7.60
CA VAL A 538 -20.80 -0.66 -6.34
C VAL A 538 -20.77 -2.04 -5.68
N GLY A 539 -20.99 -3.10 -6.45
CA GLY A 539 -20.91 -4.48 -5.96
C GLY A 539 -19.52 -4.82 -5.43
N ALA A 540 -18.46 -4.41 -6.14
CA ALA A 540 -17.08 -4.59 -5.70
C ALA A 540 -16.77 -3.81 -4.41
N ILE A 541 -17.24 -2.58 -4.27
CA ILE A 541 -17.08 -1.80 -3.03
C ILE A 541 -17.76 -2.49 -1.86
N ILE A 542 -19.02 -2.93 -2.01
CA ILE A 542 -19.78 -3.64 -0.96
C ILE A 542 -19.04 -4.92 -0.56
N LEU A 543 -18.60 -5.72 -1.54
CA LEU A 543 -17.84 -6.93 -1.30
C LEU A 543 -16.51 -6.62 -0.57
N GLY A 544 -15.78 -5.60 -1.01
CA GLY A 544 -14.52 -5.16 -0.38
C GLY A 544 -14.71 -4.76 1.07
N LEU A 545 -15.73 -3.94 1.37
CA LEU A 545 -16.09 -3.55 2.72
C LEU A 545 -16.48 -4.78 3.57
N GLY A 546 -17.21 -5.74 3.00
CA GLY A 546 -17.54 -7.00 3.65
C GLY A 546 -16.29 -7.81 4.01
N LEU A 547 -15.34 -7.94 3.07
CA LEU A 547 -14.07 -8.64 3.27
C LEU A 547 -13.13 -7.92 4.26
N MET A 548 -13.26 -6.61 4.38
CA MET A 548 -12.49 -5.79 5.33
C MET A 548 -13.11 -5.76 6.74
N ARG A 549 -14.39 -6.02 6.88
CA ARG A 549 -15.01 -6.13 8.21
C ARG A 549 -14.31 -7.25 8.99
N LYS A 550 -13.87 -6.93 10.20
CA LYS A 550 -13.43 -7.96 11.15
C LYS A 550 -14.60 -8.92 11.34
N SER A 551 -14.42 -10.20 11.00
CA SER A 551 -15.27 -11.22 11.57
C SER A 551 -15.24 -11.00 13.10
N GLN A 552 -16.35 -10.66 13.70
CA GLN A 552 -16.51 -10.57 15.15
C GLN A 552 -16.61 -11.97 15.77
N SER A 553 -15.84 -12.93 15.26
CA SER A 553 -15.71 -14.22 15.89
C SER A 553 -14.24 -14.52 16.15
N ARG A 554 -13.87 -14.22 17.33
CA ARG A 554 -12.77 -14.55 18.24
C ARG A 554 -12.16 -13.29 18.80
N ALA A 555 -12.24 -13.19 20.11
CA ALA A 555 -11.45 -12.27 20.92
C ALA A 555 -9.98 -12.27 20.41
N PRO A 556 -9.26 -11.15 20.50
CA PRO A 556 -7.86 -11.13 20.09
C PRO A 556 -7.16 -12.30 20.77
N ILE A 557 -6.39 -13.10 20.00
CA ILE A 557 -5.47 -14.08 20.58
C ILE A 557 -4.58 -13.25 21.48
N ARG A 558 -4.86 -13.29 22.78
CA ARG A 558 -4.04 -12.59 23.75
C ARG A 558 -2.83 -13.44 23.93
N THR A 559 -1.69 -12.93 23.49
CA THR A 559 -0.39 -13.54 23.76
C THR A 559 -0.18 -13.51 25.27
N ILE A 560 -0.04 -14.69 25.88
CA ILE A 560 0.33 -14.82 27.28
C ILE A 560 1.85 -14.90 27.34
N LEU A 561 2.46 -14.05 28.14
CA LEU A 561 3.90 -13.99 28.28
C LEU A 561 4.37 -14.92 29.40
N ILE A 562 5.40 -15.73 29.15
CA ILE A 562 6.01 -16.58 30.18
C ILE A 562 7.36 -16.00 30.57
N ALA A 563 7.55 -15.84 31.89
CA ALA A 563 8.79 -15.38 32.51
C ALA A 563 9.80 -16.52 32.66
N THR A 564 10.38 -16.96 31.55
CA THR A 564 11.41 -18.01 31.56
C THR A 564 12.40 -17.79 30.41
N SER A 565 13.68 -18.10 30.68
CA SER A 565 14.72 -18.23 29.65
C SER A 565 14.85 -19.66 29.12
N ASN A 566 14.16 -20.64 29.70
CA ASN A 566 14.27 -22.05 29.34
C ASN A 566 13.37 -22.37 28.12
N PRO A 567 13.95 -22.66 26.92
CA PRO A 567 13.16 -22.98 25.71
C PRO A 567 12.32 -24.26 25.86
N GLY A 568 12.70 -25.18 26.74
CA GLY A 568 11.93 -26.39 27.06
C GLY A 568 10.60 -26.05 27.70
N LYS A 569 10.60 -25.16 28.71
CA LYS A 569 9.38 -24.71 29.39
C LYS A 569 8.43 -23.99 28.42
N ILE A 570 8.95 -23.12 27.54
CA ILE A 570 8.13 -22.41 26.55
C ILE A 570 7.45 -23.42 25.62
N ARG A 571 8.17 -24.46 25.17
CA ARG A 571 7.59 -25.51 24.30
C ARG A 571 6.53 -26.34 25.02
N ASP A 572 6.73 -26.68 26.28
CA ASP A 572 5.75 -27.43 27.08
C ASP A 572 4.43 -26.67 27.21
N PHE A 573 4.48 -25.35 27.46
CA PHE A 573 3.28 -24.50 27.55
C PHE A 573 2.64 -24.23 26.21
N ALA A 574 3.43 -23.99 25.16
CA ALA A 574 2.91 -23.73 23.80
C ALA A 574 2.17 -24.96 23.24
N GLY A 575 2.67 -26.18 23.50
CA GLY A 575 1.99 -27.41 23.11
C GLY A 575 0.61 -27.56 23.77
N ALA A 576 0.49 -27.20 25.04
CA ALA A 576 -0.78 -27.26 25.76
C ALA A 576 -1.76 -26.12 25.36
N ALA A 577 -1.24 -24.97 24.96
CA ALA A 577 -2.02 -23.78 24.55
C ALA A 577 -2.66 -23.91 23.16
N SER A 578 -2.06 -24.69 22.27
CA SER A 578 -2.46 -24.79 20.84
C SER A 578 -3.93 -25.17 20.65
N HIS A 579 -4.50 -25.99 21.54
CA HIS A 579 -5.91 -26.41 21.50
C HIS A 579 -6.91 -25.35 22.02
N HIS A 580 -6.42 -24.28 22.69
CA HIS A 580 -7.28 -23.28 23.34
C HIS A 580 -7.26 -21.90 22.63
N GLY A 581 -6.57 -21.78 21.51
CA GLY A 581 -6.50 -20.52 20.74
C GLY A 581 -5.75 -19.40 21.47
N VAL A 582 -4.84 -19.75 22.36
CA VAL A 582 -3.97 -18.83 23.12
C VAL A 582 -2.54 -18.96 22.58
N GLU A 583 -1.90 -17.84 22.31
CA GLU A 583 -0.50 -17.80 21.92
C GLU A 583 0.39 -17.64 23.15
N ILE A 584 1.45 -18.46 23.24
CA ILE A 584 2.43 -18.39 24.31
C ILE A 584 3.74 -17.85 23.75
N ALA A 585 4.26 -16.81 24.37
CA ALA A 585 5.55 -16.23 24.01
C ALA A 585 6.41 -15.99 25.27
N GLY A 586 7.73 -16.04 25.10
CA GLY A 586 8.64 -15.54 26.13
C GLY A 586 8.55 -14.01 26.23
N ILE A 587 8.86 -13.45 27.37
CA ILE A 587 8.94 -11.99 27.55
C ILE A 587 10.02 -11.44 26.62
N PRO A 588 9.73 -10.43 25.78
CA PRO A 588 10.74 -9.81 24.91
C PRO A 588 11.93 -9.27 25.72
N SER A 589 13.13 -9.57 25.27
CA SER A 589 14.38 -9.14 25.95
C SER A 589 14.52 -9.62 27.40
N PHE A 590 14.00 -10.79 27.71
CA PHE A 590 13.95 -11.35 29.08
C PHE A 590 15.33 -11.32 29.80
N ALA A 591 16.42 -11.61 29.07
CA ALA A 591 17.78 -11.59 29.58
C ALA A 591 18.28 -10.20 30.01
N ALA A 592 17.59 -9.12 29.63
CA ALA A 592 17.95 -7.76 30.03
C ALA A 592 17.33 -7.33 31.37
N TYR A 593 16.42 -8.14 31.93
CA TYR A 593 15.80 -7.85 33.22
C TYR A 593 16.61 -8.46 34.37
N PRO A 594 16.59 -7.82 35.57
CA PRO A 594 17.24 -8.36 36.72
C PRO A 594 16.67 -9.73 37.07
N ALA A 595 17.55 -10.67 37.40
CA ALA A 595 17.13 -11.97 37.91
C ALA A 595 16.39 -11.82 39.26
N VAL A 596 15.27 -12.52 39.42
CA VAL A 596 14.50 -12.52 40.67
C VAL A 596 15.08 -13.54 41.59
N VAL A 597 15.42 -13.15 42.82
CA VAL A 597 15.92 -14.04 43.86
C VAL A 597 14.78 -14.96 44.33
N GLU A 598 14.97 -16.28 44.22
CA GLU A 598 14.01 -17.32 44.60
C GLU A 598 14.30 -17.80 46.03
N ASP A 599 13.98 -16.95 47.00
CA ASP A 599 14.21 -17.17 48.46
C ASP A 599 12.96 -17.67 49.19
N GLY A 600 11.87 -17.95 48.45
CA GLY A 600 10.62 -18.44 49.03
C GLY A 600 10.74 -19.89 49.51
N LEU A 601 10.11 -20.17 50.64
CA LEU A 601 10.08 -21.53 51.23
C LEU A 601 9.10 -22.49 50.53
N THR A 602 8.31 -21.98 49.56
CA THR A 602 7.33 -22.77 48.78
C THR A 602 7.40 -22.42 47.31
N PHE A 603 7.04 -23.39 46.47
CA PHE A 603 6.89 -23.16 45.02
C PHE A 603 5.94 -22.00 44.71
N GLU A 604 4.86 -21.85 45.49
CA GLU A 604 3.90 -20.75 45.28
C GLU A 604 4.53 -19.37 45.55
N ALA A 605 5.31 -19.24 46.63
CA ALA A 605 5.96 -17.99 47.00
C ALA A 605 6.94 -17.54 45.89
N ASN A 606 7.74 -18.47 45.35
CA ASN A 606 8.69 -18.19 44.28
C ASN A 606 7.98 -17.87 42.94
N ALA A 607 6.95 -18.63 42.56
CA ALA A 607 6.19 -18.39 41.34
C ALA A 607 5.52 -17.00 41.38
N ARG A 608 4.89 -16.62 42.51
CA ARG A 608 4.29 -15.28 42.68
C ARG A 608 5.34 -14.18 42.59
N LYS A 609 6.44 -14.30 43.28
CA LYS A 609 7.52 -13.32 43.30
C LYS A 609 8.06 -13.07 41.89
N LYS A 610 8.28 -14.12 41.09
CA LYS A 610 8.68 -14.03 39.70
C LYS A 610 7.63 -13.36 38.84
N ALA A 611 6.38 -13.81 38.90
CA ALA A 611 5.30 -13.27 38.09
C ALA A 611 5.06 -11.77 38.35
N GLU A 612 5.05 -11.36 39.62
CA GLU A 612 4.87 -9.96 40.03
C GLU A 612 6.04 -9.09 39.59
N ALA A 613 7.27 -9.53 39.74
CA ALA A 613 8.44 -8.77 39.34
C ALA A 613 8.46 -8.53 37.80
N TYR A 614 8.32 -9.58 37.03
CA TYR A 614 8.40 -9.49 35.57
C TYR A 614 7.18 -8.80 34.92
N SER A 615 5.98 -8.91 35.53
CA SER A 615 4.79 -8.22 34.99
C SER A 615 4.88 -6.69 35.08
N ARG A 616 5.75 -6.13 35.93
CA ARG A 616 6.02 -4.68 35.99
C ARG A 616 6.77 -4.16 34.77
N HIS A 617 7.50 -5.03 34.08
CA HIS A 617 8.28 -4.67 32.88
C HIS A 617 7.45 -4.73 31.60
N VAL A 618 6.27 -5.33 31.62
CA VAL A 618 5.34 -5.47 30.49
C VAL A 618 3.93 -5.02 30.89
N PRO A 619 3.70 -3.71 31.07
CA PRO A 619 2.45 -3.18 31.62
C PRO A 619 1.22 -3.58 30.78
N GLY A 620 0.15 -3.96 31.46
CA GLY A 620 -1.11 -4.37 30.85
C GLY A 620 -1.17 -5.83 30.37
N GLU A 621 -0.05 -6.52 30.24
CA GLU A 621 0.02 -7.92 29.80
C GLU A 621 -0.08 -8.89 30.98
N ILE A 622 -0.61 -10.10 30.73
CA ILE A 622 -0.57 -11.19 31.70
C ILE A 622 0.76 -11.91 31.54
N VAL A 623 1.50 -11.96 32.64
CA VAL A 623 2.76 -12.70 32.76
C VAL A 623 2.54 -13.93 33.61
N LEU A 624 2.92 -15.09 33.09
CA LEU A 624 2.98 -16.33 33.81
C LEU A 624 4.42 -16.59 34.25
N ALA A 625 4.60 -17.04 35.50
CA ALA A 625 5.84 -17.59 35.96
C ALA A 625 5.57 -18.92 36.72
N ASP A 626 6.40 -19.90 36.45
CA ASP A 626 6.35 -21.18 37.14
C ASP A 626 7.49 -21.33 38.11
N ASP A 627 7.20 -22.00 39.22
CA ASP A 627 8.19 -22.65 40.05
C ASP A 627 7.81 -24.11 40.23
N SER A 628 8.80 -25.01 40.04
CA SER A 628 8.52 -26.44 39.96
C SER A 628 9.72 -27.27 40.40
N GLY A 629 9.43 -28.42 40.97
CA GLY A 629 10.48 -29.34 41.42
C GLY A 629 9.96 -30.72 41.72
N LEU A 630 10.88 -31.56 42.19
CA LEU A 630 10.66 -32.92 42.59
C LEU A 630 10.56 -32.99 44.14
N GLU A 631 9.53 -33.67 44.64
CA GLU A 631 9.39 -34.04 46.03
C GLU A 631 9.48 -35.57 46.15
N VAL A 632 10.38 -36.10 47.01
CA VAL A 632 10.56 -37.53 47.25
C VAL A 632 10.19 -37.83 48.68
N ASP A 633 9.22 -38.71 48.90
CA ASP A 633 8.69 -39.01 50.26
C ASP A 633 9.78 -39.56 51.20
N ALA A 634 10.59 -40.45 50.68
CA ALA A 634 11.71 -41.01 51.45
C ALA A 634 12.81 -40.02 51.82
N LEU A 635 12.83 -38.84 51.14
CA LEU A 635 13.78 -37.76 51.43
C LEU A 635 13.08 -36.58 52.15
N HIS A 636 11.95 -36.80 52.84
CA HIS A 636 11.17 -35.75 53.50
C HIS A 636 10.83 -34.57 52.59
N SER A 637 10.36 -34.86 51.38
CA SER A 637 10.02 -33.90 50.30
C SER A 637 11.24 -33.18 49.70
N ALA A 638 12.47 -33.57 50.01
CA ALA A 638 13.62 -33.08 49.25
C ALA A 638 13.63 -33.71 47.83
N PRO A 639 14.17 -33.02 46.82
CA PRO A 639 14.81 -31.70 46.76
C PRO A 639 13.88 -30.50 46.99
N GLY A 640 12.55 -30.58 46.70
CA GLY A 640 11.59 -29.51 46.87
C GLY A 640 11.96 -28.27 46.06
N VAL A 641 11.87 -27.07 46.65
CA VAL A 641 12.20 -25.77 46.00
C VAL A 641 13.66 -25.64 45.58
N HIS A 642 14.53 -26.57 46.05
CA HIS A 642 15.94 -26.61 45.68
C HIS A 642 16.24 -27.52 44.48
N SER A 643 15.21 -28.01 43.77
CA SER A 643 15.35 -29.02 42.71
C SER A 643 16.38 -28.66 41.64
N ALA A 644 16.46 -27.38 41.22
CA ALA A 644 17.39 -26.94 40.18
C ALA A 644 18.86 -26.83 40.65
N ARG A 645 19.11 -26.83 41.94
CA ARG A 645 20.43 -26.65 42.55
C ARG A 645 20.74 -27.68 43.62
N TYR A 646 20.08 -28.83 43.56
CA TYR A 646 20.15 -29.85 44.63
C TYR A 646 21.59 -30.39 44.89
N ALA A 647 22.41 -30.48 43.83
CA ALA A 647 23.77 -30.92 43.94
C ALA A 647 24.75 -29.86 44.51
N ALA A 648 24.30 -28.61 44.69
CA ALA A 648 25.17 -27.57 45.24
C ALA A 648 25.63 -27.87 46.67
N PRO A 649 26.89 -27.57 47.06
CA PRO A 649 27.35 -27.65 48.43
C PRO A 649 26.52 -26.69 49.30
N ASP A 650 26.15 -27.16 50.50
CA ASP A 650 25.44 -26.39 51.53
C ASP A 650 24.07 -25.80 51.10
N VAL A 651 23.34 -26.47 50.22
CA VAL A 651 22.06 -26.03 49.69
C VAL A 651 21.01 -25.67 50.77
N TYR A 652 21.16 -26.19 51.97
CA TYR A 652 20.26 -25.94 53.11
C TYR A 652 20.84 -25.00 54.19
N ASN A 653 22.12 -24.56 54.09
CA ASN A 653 22.82 -23.84 55.16
C ASN A 653 23.22 -22.39 54.80
N LYS A 654 22.92 -21.90 53.62
CA LYS A 654 23.24 -20.53 53.23
C LYS A 654 22.03 -19.61 53.26
N GLU A 655 22.24 -18.40 53.81
CA GLU A 655 21.32 -17.28 53.57
C GLU A 655 21.24 -16.98 52.08
N PRO A 656 20.05 -16.73 51.50
CA PRO A 656 19.87 -16.58 50.05
C PRO A 656 20.29 -15.17 49.59
N HIS A 657 21.59 -14.88 49.56
CA HIS A 657 22.08 -13.52 49.18
C HIS A 657 22.76 -13.41 47.85
N GLU A 658 22.96 -14.50 47.10
CA GLU A 658 23.41 -14.46 45.70
C GLU A 658 22.65 -15.49 44.88
N ALA A 659 22.36 -15.18 43.62
CA ALA A 659 21.77 -16.12 42.69
C ALA A 659 22.71 -17.32 42.51
N ASP A 660 22.53 -18.34 43.35
CA ASP A 660 23.30 -19.59 43.22
C ASP A 660 23.00 -20.18 41.84
N ALA A 661 24.04 -20.39 41.04
CA ALA A 661 23.92 -20.97 39.72
C ALA A 661 23.27 -22.38 39.83
N ASN A 662 22.35 -22.68 38.90
CA ASN A 662 21.80 -24.03 38.79
C ASN A 662 22.93 -25.02 38.58
N THR A 663 22.84 -26.18 39.25
CA THR A 663 23.72 -27.31 38.98
C THR A 663 23.23 -28.11 37.79
N ASP A 664 24.11 -28.85 37.11
CA ASP A 664 23.72 -29.67 35.99
C ASP A 664 22.76 -30.80 36.39
N ASP A 665 21.90 -31.20 35.46
CA ASP A 665 20.86 -32.21 35.72
C ASP A 665 21.45 -33.57 36.13
N GLU A 666 22.61 -33.94 35.60
CA GLU A 666 23.28 -35.20 35.90
C GLU A 666 23.77 -35.25 37.36
N SER A 667 24.36 -34.16 37.84
CA SER A 667 24.78 -34.02 39.22
C SER A 667 23.60 -34.07 40.21
N ASN A 668 22.49 -33.40 39.87
CA ASN A 668 21.27 -33.41 40.65
C ASN A 668 20.67 -34.81 40.72
N ASN A 669 20.59 -35.53 39.61
CA ASN A 669 20.12 -36.91 39.52
C ASN A 669 21.02 -37.85 40.33
N ALA A 670 22.34 -37.71 40.19
CA ALA A 670 23.31 -38.52 40.94
C ALA A 670 23.18 -38.35 42.48
N ARG A 671 22.87 -37.10 42.93
CA ARG A 671 22.62 -36.86 44.36
C ARG A 671 21.36 -37.55 44.84
N VAL A 672 20.25 -37.46 44.13
CA VAL A 672 18.99 -38.15 44.50
C VAL A 672 19.20 -39.64 44.56
N LEU A 673 19.87 -40.25 43.58
CA LEU A 673 20.17 -41.69 43.59
C LEU A 673 21.07 -42.10 44.75
N ARG A 674 22.06 -41.30 45.11
CA ARG A 674 22.96 -41.54 46.23
C ARG A 674 22.22 -41.52 47.57
N GLU A 675 21.31 -40.55 47.75
CA GLU A 675 20.53 -40.42 49.00
C GLU A 675 19.44 -41.49 49.13
N LEU A 676 18.94 -42.00 47.97
CA LEU A 676 18.01 -43.13 47.94
C LEU A 676 18.70 -44.53 48.01
N LYS A 677 20.03 -44.59 48.19
CA LYS A 677 20.74 -45.82 48.21
C LYS A 677 20.28 -46.65 49.43
N GLY A 678 19.78 -47.88 49.18
CA GLY A 678 19.24 -48.76 50.22
C GLY A 678 17.74 -48.57 50.48
N VAL A 679 17.06 -47.58 49.89
CA VAL A 679 15.61 -47.46 50.01
C VAL A 679 14.93 -48.40 49.01
N PRO A 680 13.98 -49.24 49.49
CA PRO A 680 13.23 -50.15 48.59
C PRO A 680 12.46 -49.42 47.53
N ALA A 681 12.32 -50.03 46.36
CA ALA A 681 11.60 -49.39 45.21
C ALA A 681 10.15 -48.97 45.55
N ALA A 682 9.45 -49.74 46.39
CA ALA A 682 8.08 -49.40 46.81
C ALA A 682 7.98 -48.15 47.71
N GLU A 683 9.09 -47.76 48.36
CA GLU A 683 9.17 -46.59 49.24
C GLU A 683 9.74 -45.34 48.53
N ARG A 684 10.16 -45.44 47.23
CA ARG A 684 10.71 -44.35 46.47
C ARG A 684 9.61 -43.53 45.80
N LYS A 685 8.46 -43.37 46.49
CA LYS A 685 7.36 -42.53 45.98
C LYS A 685 7.84 -41.10 45.87
N ALA A 686 7.45 -40.46 44.78
CA ALA A 686 7.82 -39.10 44.48
C ALA A 686 6.72 -38.41 43.68
N ARG A 687 6.71 -37.10 43.74
CA ARG A 687 5.84 -36.29 42.88
C ARG A 687 6.59 -35.14 42.29
N PHE A 688 6.30 -34.82 41.02
CA PHE A 688 6.59 -33.52 40.47
C PHE A 688 5.50 -32.55 40.85
N VAL A 689 5.90 -31.35 41.26
CA VAL A 689 5.01 -30.23 41.56
C VAL A 689 5.33 -29.06 40.67
N CYS A 690 4.31 -28.40 40.15
CA CYS A 690 4.43 -27.10 39.49
C CYS A 690 3.39 -26.14 40.08
N VAL A 691 3.83 -24.95 40.47
CA VAL A 691 2.92 -23.84 40.73
C VAL A 691 3.12 -22.79 39.65
N LEU A 692 2.04 -22.44 38.99
CA LEU A 692 1.97 -21.41 37.96
C LEU A 692 1.27 -20.19 38.56
N ALA A 693 1.93 -19.03 38.59
CA ALA A 693 1.37 -17.77 39.01
C ALA A 693 1.11 -16.86 37.80
N ALA A 694 -0.09 -16.30 37.73
CA ALA A 694 -0.44 -15.26 36.76
C ALA A 694 -0.43 -13.90 37.44
N ALA A 695 0.27 -12.91 36.89
CA ALA A 695 0.32 -11.55 37.40
C ALA A 695 0.17 -10.53 36.28
N ARG A 696 -0.32 -9.34 36.66
CA ARG A 696 -0.41 -8.17 35.79
C ARG A 696 -0.06 -6.93 36.60
N ASP A 697 0.76 -6.03 36.02
CA ASP A 697 1.15 -4.76 36.61
C ASP A 697 1.68 -4.88 38.06
N GLY A 698 2.45 -5.95 38.33
CA GLY A 698 3.05 -6.23 39.66
C GLY A 698 2.10 -6.83 40.70
N LYS A 699 0.91 -7.30 40.28
CA LYS A 699 -0.06 -7.93 41.20
C LYS A 699 -0.41 -9.34 40.74
N THR A 700 -0.32 -10.32 41.60
CA THR A 700 -0.80 -11.67 41.35
C THR A 700 -2.31 -11.69 41.16
N LEU A 701 -2.79 -12.27 40.06
CA LEU A 701 -4.19 -12.50 39.77
C LEU A 701 -4.70 -13.82 40.34
N CYS A 702 -3.94 -14.89 40.14
CA CYS A 702 -4.27 -16.24 40.66
C CYS A 702 -3.04 -17.13 40.57
N THR A 703 -3.10 -18.31 41.26
CA THR A 703 -2.10 -19.37 41.20
C THR A 703 -2.78 -20.71 40.94
N PHE A 704 -2.07 -21.61 40.25
CA PHE A 704 -2.55 -22.95 39.89
C PHE A 704 -1.48 -23.95 40.24
N ARG A 705 -1.85 -25.05 40.91
CA ARG A 705 -0.93 -26.12 41.31
C ARG A 705 -1.27 -27.38 40.53
N GLY A 706 -0.27 -27.93 39.84
CA GLY A 706 -0.37 -29.23 39.18
C GLY A 706 0.65 -30.20 39.83
N THR A 707 0.26 -31.45 39.95
CA THR A 707 1.11 -32.53 40.44
C THR A 707 1.11 -33.71 39.50
N ALA A 708 2.19 -34.47 39.47
CA ALA A 708 2.25 -35.78 38.84
C ALA A 708 2.89 -36.75 39.82
N GLU A 709 2.15 -37.78 40.22
CA GLU A 709 2.61 -38.80 41.18
C GLU A 709 3.39 -39.92 40.48
N GLY A 710 4.51 -40.35 41.02
CA GLY A 710 5.37 -41.36 40.41
C GLY A 710 6.34 -42.00 41.35
N ILE A 711 7.35 -42.67 40.82
CA ILE A 711 8.36 -43.42 41.57
C ILE A 711 9.75 -43.08 41.00
N ILE A 712 10.76 -42.93 41.86
CA ILE A 712 12.15 -42.76 41.41
C ILE A 712 12.77 -44.11 41.14
N LEU A 713 13.23 -44.29 39.89
CA LEU A 713 13.98 -45.49 39.49
C LEU A 713 15.39 -45.47 40.07
N ASP A 714 16.06 -46.62 40.09
CA ASP A 714 17.45 -46.79 40.46
C ASP A 714 18.46 -46.48 39.35
N ALA A 715 17.98 -46.37 38.13
CA ALA A 715 18.77 -45.98 36.94
C ALA A 715 17.95 -45.14 35.97
N ALA A 716 18.63 -44.24 35.26
CA ALA A 716 18.00 -43.36 34.26
C ALA A 716 17.50 -44.13 33.04
N ARG A 717 16.29 -43.80 32.53
CA ARG A 717 15.69 -44.33 31.31
C ARG A 717 15.16 -43.18 30.43
N GLY A 718 15.35 -43.31 29.11
CA GLY A 718 14.92 -42.28 28.15
C GLY A 718 15.99 -41.22 27.91
N LYS A 719 15.72 -40.35 26.87
CA LYS A 719 16.67 -39.34 26.44
C LYS A 719 15.99 -37.97 26.22
N ASN A 720 14.67 -37.88 26.39
CA ASN A 720 13.92 -36.64 26.23
C ASN A 720 13.80 -35.90 27.58
N GLY A 721 13.34 -34.64 27.50
CA GLY A 721 13.06 -33.85 28.69
C GLY A 721 14.30 -33.21 29.32
N PHE A 722 14.24 -32.93 30.63
CA PHE A 722 15.29 -32.27 31.41
C PHE A 722 15.08 -32.52 32.90
N GLY A 723 16.07 -32.16 33.73
CA GLY A 723 15.99 -32.36 35.18
C GLY A 723 15.93 -33.85 35.58
N TYR A 724 14.98 -34.20 36.43
CA TYR A 724 14.80 -35.56 36.95
C TYR A 724 13.93 -36.46 36.07
N ASP A 725 13.53 -36.03 34.87
CA ASP A 725 12.68 -36.79 33.93
C ASP A 725 13.18 -38.23 33.67
N PRO A 726 14.49 -38.49 33.53
CA PRO A 726 14.98 -39.85 33.30
C PRO A 726 14.84 -40.81 34.51
N LEU A 727 14.72 -40.27 35.71
CA LEU A 727 14.54 -41.05 36.91
C LEU A 727 13.09 -41.20 37.35
N PHE A 728 12.22 -40.29 36.91
CA PHE A 728 10.83 -40.24 37.33
C PHE A 728 9.96 -41.15 36.47
N TYR A 729 9.58 -42.30 37.04
CA TYR A 729 8.71 -43.28 36.41
C TYR A 729 7.25 -43.02 36.76
N PHE A 730 6.41 -42.95 35.71
CA PHE A 730 4.99 -42.71 35.84
C PHE A 730 4.23 -44.03 35.65
N PRO A 731 3.67 -44.64 36.73
CA PRO A 731 3.11 -45.99 36.69
C PRO A 731 1.92 -46.17 35.78
N GLU A 732 1.09 -45.12 35.58
CA GLU A 732 -0.11 -45.22 34.77
C GLU A 732 0.17 -45.54 33.29
N ILE A 733 1.35 -45.17 32.79
CA ILE A 733 1.74 -45.38 31.40
C ILE A 733 3.01 -46.22 31.25
N GLU A 734 3.55 -46.73 32.36
CA GLU A 734 4.73 -47.61 32.44
C GLU A 734 5.99 -47.02 31.77
N LYS A 735 6.16 -45.70 31.79
CA LYS A 735 7.28 -44.96 31.17
C LYS A 735 7.84 -43.93 32.14
N THR A 736 9.11 -43.55 31.93
CA THR A 736 9.65 -42.33 32.52
C THR A 736 9.22 -41.12 31.72
N PHE A 737 9.27 -39.93 32.32
CA PHE A 737 9.01 -38.70 31.60
C PHE A 737 10.01 -38.44 30.46
N ALA A 738 11.23 -38.98 30.55
CA ALA A 738 12.22 -38.92 29.46
C ALA A 738 11.96 -39.90 28.30
N GLU A 739 11.01 -40.81 28.43
CA GLU A 739 10.56 -41.72 27.36
C GLU A 739 9.32 -41.19 26.61
N LEU A 740 8.76 -40.07 27.06
CA LEU A 740 7.57 -39.45 26.43
C LEU A 740 7.94 -38.47 25.33
N THR A 741 7.04 -38.37 24.33
CA THR A 741 7.05 -37.24 23.42
C THR A 741 6.61 -35.96 24.13
N ALA A 742 6.89 -34.78 23.55
CA ALA A 742 6.44 -33.49 24.11
C ALA A 742 4.91 -33.42 24.26
N GLU A 743 4.16 -34.01 23.33
CA GLU A 743 2.70 -34.05 23.35
C GLU A 743 2.18 -34.95 24.48
N GLU A 744 2.71 -36.15 24.61
CA GLU A 744 2.38 -37.09 25.71
C GLU A 744 2.71 -36.46 27.07
N LYS A 745 3.91 -35.83 27.19
CA LYS A 745 4.35 -35.18 28.43
C LYS A 745 3.43 -34.03 28.84
N SER A 746 2.95 -33.21 27.86
CA SER A 746 2.00 -32.14 28.11
C SER A 746 0.68 -32.67 28.73
N LYS A 747 0.24 -33.85 28.34
CA LYS A 747 -0.99 -34.49 28.85
C LYS A 747 -0.84 -34.96 30.32
N TYR A 748 0.28 -35.54 30.68
CA TYR A 748 0.46 -36.22 31.96
C TYR A 748 1.29 -35.44 33.00
N SER A 749 2.01 -34.38 32.55
CA SER A 749 2.91 -33.66 33.45
C SER A 749 2.22 -32.70 34.42
N HIS A 750 2.87 -32.42 35.52
CA HIS A 750 2.52 -31.42 36.53
C HIS A 750 2.35 -30.00 35.91
N ARG A 751 3.21 -29.61 34.95
CA ARG A 751 3.09 -28.35 34.22
C ARG A 751 1.84 -28.32 33.32
N GLY A 752 1.57 -29.40 32.60
CA GLY A 752 0.38 -29.52 31.80
C GLY A 752 -0.90 -29.42 32.62
N ALA A 753 -0.93 -30.04 33.85
CA ALA A 753 -2.05 -29.92 34.77
C ALA A 753 -2.28 -28.47 35.22
N ALA A 754 -1.26 -27.80 35.79
CA ALA A 754 -1.35 -26.41 36.24
C ALA A 754 -1.75 -25.46 35.13
N PHE A 755 -1.28 -25.71 33.88
CA PHE A 755 -1.56 -24.86 32.75
C PHE A 755 -2.99 -25.05 32.21
N ARG A 756 -3.54 -26.27 32.24
CA ARG A 756 -4.97 -26.49 31.87
C ARG A 756 -5.90 -25.75 32.83
N ASP A 757 -5.64 -25.79 34.14
CA ASP A 757 -6.41 -25.07 35.15
C ASP A 757 -6.33 -23.55 34.94
N PHE A 758 -5.15 -23.04 34.59
CA PHE A 758 -4.98 -21.64 34.18
C PHE A 758 -5.81 -21.30 32.94
N LEU A 759 -5.79 -22.12 31.88
CA LEU A 759 -6.54 -21.88 30.66
C LEU A 759 -8.05 -21.88 30.87
N GLU A 760 -8.56 -22.78 31.74
CA GLU A 760 -9.95 -22.77 32.16
C GLU A 760 -10.34 -21.50 32.89
N TRP A 761 -9.51 -21.04 33.82
CA TRP A 761 -9.73 -19.78 34.51
C TRP A 761 -9.69 -18.61 33.55
N TYR A 762 -8.69 -18.59 32.67
CA TYR A 762 -8.49 -17.52 31.69
C TYR A 762 -9.65 -17.39 30.72
N THR A 763 -10.17 -18.52 30.23
CA THR A 763 -11.35 -18.54 29.35
C THR A 763 -12.63 -18.07 30.06
N ARG A 764 -12.84 -18.49 31.31
CA ARG A 764 -13.98 -18.04 32.12
C ARG A 764 -13.89 -16.54 32.48
N ALA A 765 -12.71 -16.04 32.79
CA ALA A 765 -12.49 -14.64 33.14
C ALA A 765 -12.67 -13.70 31.94
N ASN A 766 -12.44 -14.17 30.72
CA ASN A 766 -12.61 -13.39 29.48
C ASN A 766 -13.97 -13.61 28.79
N ALA A 767 -14.81 -14.53 29.27
CA ALA A 767 -16.18 -14.73 28.81
C ALA A 767 -17.19 -13.80 29.49
N ARG A 768 -16.77 -13.08 30.52
CA ARG A 768 -17.53 -12.01 31.22
C ARG A 768 -17.04 -10.63 30.76
#